data_65c2e52633993c9d5bd3883d8f9b73f5
#
_entry.id   65c2e52633993c9d5bd3883d8f9b73f5
#
_cell.length_a   1.000
_cell.length_b   1.000
_cell.length_c   1.000
_cell.angle_alpha   90.00
_cell.angle_beta   90.00
_cell.angle_gamma   90.00
#
_symmetry.space_group_name_H-M   'P 1'
#
loop_
_entity.id
_entity.type
_entity.pdbx_description
1 polymer ?
#
loop_
_entity_poly.entity_id
_entity_poly.type
_entity_poly.pdbx_seq_one_letter_code
_entity_poly.pdbx_strand_id
1 'polypeptide(L)'
;MFFGKDDDVPGSADHLSDGPILNGIPTHLPDIDPDETAEWLESIDAVIDEAGRERARYVMLRLLERARMKSVGVPSLTTTDYVNTISPTNEPWYPGDQEVERRYRAWIRWNAAIQVHRAQRPGVGVGGHISSYASAATMYEVGFNHFWRGKDHPGGGDQIFFQGHASPGMYARAFLEGRLSEEQMDGFRQEAATLAGDSETGMPSYPHPRLMPDFWEFPTVSMGIGPMNAIYQAQFNKYLHNRGIKDTSEQHVWAFLGDGEMDEPESRGLLQTAAFEELDNLTFVVNCNLQRLDGPVRGNGKIIQELEAQFRGAGWNVIKVIWGRGWDPLLAADHDGALVNLMNQTPDGDYQTFRANDGAYVREHFFDRDPRTRKLIENWSDADVWWKLKRGGHDYNKVYAAYRAAMEHSGQPTVILAKTIKGYGLGSSFAGRNATHQMKKLTIEDLKGLRDGLQIPISDEELEKDPYLPPYYHPGEDDEGIQYMKERREKLGGGLPERRVDYEPPTLPAKEKYGQLAKGSGKQEIATTMAWVRLLKDLMREKGFGERIVPIIPDEARTFGMDSFFPTKKIYNPHGQNYTSVDADLMLAYRESETGQLLHTGINEAGSVAAFTAAATSYATHGEPMVPVYIFYSMFGFQRTGDFIWAATDQMSRGFMLGATAGRTTLTGEGLQHADGHSPLLAATNPAVVSWDPAYGFEIAHIMRQGLERMYGGDAPQTDMARNVVYYLTLYNEPIVQPPEPEGLDVDGLLRGMYRYAAGDDSGLGDTPPRCQLLASGVGMPWALDAQELLREDWGVVADVWSVTSWTELRREAMRCDEERYLHPENERRTPYVTRALENSVGPIVAVSDYMKQVQDQIRPWVPEEFSALGTDGFGFSDTRAAARRYFHVDGPSMAVRALQMLADRGWVAEDVPGKAAEKYRLLDVNAGTSGNAGGDA
;
A
#
# COMPACT_ATOMS: atom_id res chain seq x y z
N MET A 1 0.92 -18.91 30.28
CA MET A 1 0.73 -18.31 31.61
C MET A 1 0.27 -19.40 32.54
N PHE A 2 0.95 -19.59 33.60
CA PHE A 2 0.92 -20.60 34.62
C PHE A 2 -0.38 -21.39 34.82
N PHE A 3 -0.34 -22.68 34.54
CA PHE A 3 -1.22 -23.67 35.14
C PHE A 3 -0.43 -24.38 36.23
N GLY A 4 -0.94 -24.24 37.46
CA GLY A 4 -0.44 -24.93 38.63
C GLY A 4 -0.67 -26.44 38.48
N LYS A 5 0.21 -27.20 39.14
CA LYS A 5 0.12 -28.63 39.28
C LYS A 5 -1.20 -29.03 39.91
N ASP A 6 -1.78 -30.10 39.38
CA ASP A 6 -2.84 -30.83 40.03
C ASP A 6 -2.33 -31.40 41.38
N ASP A 7 -2.76 -30.78 42.46
CA ASP A 7 -2.75 -31.41 43.75
C ASP A 7 -4.19 -31.80 44.12
N ASP A 8 -4.41 -33.08 44.30
CA ASP A 8 -5.63 -33.66 44.79
C ASP A 8 -6.05 -32.97 46.08
N VAL A 9 -7.17 -32.24 46.07
CA VAL A 9 -7.87 -31.79 47.25
C VAL A 9 -9.20 -32.52 47.35
N PRO A 10 -9.42 -33.29 48.45
CA PRO A 10 -10.69 -33.97 48.67
C PRO A 10 -11.77 -32.91 48.96
N GLY A 11 -12.97 -33.23 48.45
CA GLY A 11 -14.15 -32.38 48.46
C GLY A 11 -14.41 -31.64 49.76
N SER A 12 -14.56 -30.35 49.64
CA SER A 12 -15.36 -29.51 50.50
C SER A 12 -16.36 -28.76 49.62
N ALA A 13 -17.60 -29.00 49.85
CA ALA A 13 -18.68 -28.12 49.42
C ALA A 13 -18.46 -26.78 50.18
N ASP A 14 -17.59 -25.95 49.69
CA ASP A 14 -17.28 -24.64 50.29
C ASP A 14 -17.89 -23.57 49.41
N HIS A 15 -18.93 -22.95 49.96
CA HIS A 15 -19.41 -21.61 49.75
C HIS A 15 -18.79 -20.83 48.62
N LEU A 16 -19.47 -20.77 47.49
CA LEU A 16 -19.24 -19.77 46.45
C LEU A 16 -19.28 -18.42 47.20
N SER A 17 -18.10 -17.81 47.35
CA SER A 17 -17.96 -16.52 48.02
C SER A 17 -18.65 -15.43 47.22
N ASP A 18 -19.32 -14.52 47.93
CA ASP A 18 -19.92 -13.27 47.40
C ASP A 18 -18.89 -12.31 46.77
N GLY A 19 -17.76 -12.83 46.28
CA GLY A 19 -16.63 -12.08 45.75
C GLY A 19 -16.63 -12.00 44.22
N PRO A 20 -15.84 -11.09 43.68
CA PRO A 20 -15.69 -10.98 42.23
C PRO A 20 -15.12 -12.28 41.65
N ILE A 21 -15.61 -12.68 40.45
CA ILE A 21 -15.07 -13.84 39.73
C ILE A 21 -13.57 -13.70 39.57
N LEU A 22 -12.81 -14.54 40.26
CA LEU A 22 -11.36 -14.60 40.17
C LEU A 22 -10.96 -15.49 38.98
N ASN A 23 -9.76 -15.31 38.44
CA ASN A 23 -9.18 -16.00 37.27
C ASN A 23 -9.52 -15.41 35.89
N GLY A 24 -9.33 -14.11 35.74
CA GLY A 24 -9.14 -13.49 34.44
C GLY A 24 -10.39 -13.04 33.68
N ILE A 25 -11.58 -13.17 34.30
CA ILE A 25 -12.81 -12.56 33.77
C ILE A 25 -13.24 -11.45 34.73
N PRO A 26 -12.83 -10.19 34.52
CA PRO A 26 -13.25 -9.08 35.36
C PRO A 26 -14.76 -8.84 35.20
N THR A 27 -15.50 -8.84 36.32
CA THR A 27 -16.90 -8.42 36.36
C THR A 27 -17.17 -7.56 37.58
N HIS A 28 -18.00 -6.55 37.39
CA HIS A 28 -18.49 -5.71 38.48
C HIS A 28 -19.96 -6.06 38.84
N LEU A 29 -20.48 -7.13 38.21
CA LEU A 29 -21.88 -7.56 38.48
C LEU A 29 -21.94 -8.31 39.81
N PRO A 30 -22.74 -7.87 40.76
CA PRO A 30 -23.02 -8.64 41.98
C PRO A 30 -23.83 -9.88 41.61
N ASP A 31 -23.60 -10.96 42.35
CA ASP A 31 -24.52 -12.12 42.30
C ASP A 31 -25.80 -11.79 43.08
N ILE A 32 -26.90 -11.64 42.35
CA ILE A 32 -28.20 -11.26 42.92
C ILE A 32 -29.04 -12.46 43.29
N ASP A 33 -28.65 -13.67 42.89
CA ASP A 33 -29.31 -14.93 43.18
C ASP A 33 -28.26 -16.07 43.26
N PRO A 34 -27.60 -16.23 44.42
CA PRO A 34 -26.60 -17.25 44.60
C PRO A 34 -27.12 -18.70 44.47
N ASP A 35 -28.38 -18.95 44.81
CA ASP A 35 -28.99 -20.27 44.71
C ASP A 35 -29.17 -20.66 43.22
N GLU A 36 -29.68 -19.73 42.37
CA GLU A 36 -29.77 -19.96 40.92
C GLU A 36 -28.39 -20.16 40.28
N THR A 37 -27.42 -19.37 40.72
CA THR A 37 -26.02 -19.52 40.25
C THR A 37 -25.45 -20.91 40.57
N ALA A 38 -25.72 -21.41 41.81
CA ALA A 38 -25.28 -22.75 42.22
C ALA A 38 -25.96 -23.84 41.38
N GLU A 39 -27.27 -23.75 41.10
CA GLU A 39 -27.96 -24.68 40.22
C GLU A 39 -27.39 -24.77 38.81
N TRP A 40 -26.99 -23.63 38.22
CA TRP A 40 -26.33 -23.60 36.91
C TRP A 40 -24.95 -24.25 36.92
N LEU A 41 -24.17 -24.04 38.01
CA LEU A 41 -22.82 -24.66 38.16
C LEU A 41 -22.96 -26.18 38.37
N GLU A 42 -23.87 -26.64 39.21
CA GLU A 42 -24.16 -28.08 39.40
C GLU A 42 -24.62 -28.74 38.07
N SER A 43 -25.41 -28.03 37.29
CA SER A 43 -25.89 -28.52 35.99
C SER A 43 -24.73 -28.71 35.00
N ILE A 44 -23.76 -27.81 34.94
CA ILE A 44 -22.58 -27.97 34.06
C ILE A 44 -21.67 -29.07 34.54
N ASP A 45 -21.47 -29.21 35.86
CA ASP A 45 -20.73 -30.32 36.49
C ASP A 45 -21.35 -31.67 36.13
N ALA A 46 -22.67 -31.81 36.25
CA ALA A 46 -23.38 -33.03 35.86
C ALA A 46 -23.16 -33.35 34.36
N VAL A 47 -23.17 -32.33 33.47
CA VAL A 47 -22.92 -32.55 32.05
C VAL A 47 -21.44 -32.99 31.82
N ILE A 48 -20.49 -32.47 32.61
CA ILE A 48 -19.09 -32.90 32.52
C ILE A 48 -18.96 -34.37 32.95
N ASP A 49 -19.56 -34.74 34.06
CA ASP A 49 -19.46 -36.05 34.65
C ASP A 49 -20.22 -37.12 33.84
N GLU A 50 -21.42 -36.87 33.35
CA GLU A 50 -22.23 -37.81 32.62
C GLU A 50 -21.92 -37.90 31.12
N ALA A 51 -21.63 -36.76 30.45
CA ALA A 51 -21.51 -36.67 29.00
C ALA A 51 -20.15 -36.23 28.50
N GLY A 52 -19.24 -35.94 29.43
CA GLY A 52 -17.86 -35.58 29.16
C GLY A 52 -17.64 -34.08 28.77
N ARG A 53 -16.36 -33.68 28.78
CA ARG A 53 -15.92 -32.29 28.60
C ARG A 53 -16.31 -31.70 27.26
N GLU A 54 -16.32 -32.48 26.19
CA GLU A 54 -16.71 -32.00 24.86
C GLU A 54 -18.19 -31.57 24.79
N ARG A 55 -19.07 -32.38 25.42
CA ARG A 55 -20.49 -32.02 25.47
C ARG A 55 -20.72 -30.78 26.32
N ALA A 56 -20.06 -30.68 27.47
CA ALA A 56 -20.13 -29.49 28.32
C ALA A 56 -19.68 -28.24 27.56
N ARG A 57 -18.55 -28.34 26.83
CA ARG A 57 -18.03 -27.25 25.99
C ARG A 57 -19.04 -26.85 24.90
N TYR A 58 -19.66 -27.83 24.23
CA TYR A 58 -20.69 -27.53 23.23
C TYR A 58 -21.88 -26.77 23.85
N VAL A 59 -22.35 -27.21 25.03
CA VAL A 59 -23.46 -26.56 25.75
C VAL A 59 -23.07 -25.12 26.12
N MET A 60 -21.86 -24.91 26.67
CA MET A 60 -21.38 -23.56 27.01
C MET A 60 -21.31 -22.64 25.79
N LEU A 61 -20.78 -23.11 24.66
CA LEU A 61 -20.72 -22.32 23.42
C LEU A 61 -22.13 -21.94 22.91
N ARG A 62 -23.10 -22.86 22.98
CA ARG A 62 -24.50 -22.59 22.62
C ARG A 62 -25.16 -21.57 23.55
N LEU A 63 -24.83 -21.60 24.84
CA LEU A 63 -25.31 -20.61 25.81
C LEU A 63 -24.73 -19.23 25.49
N LEU A 64 -23.43 -19.13 25.20
CA LEU A 64 -22.79 -17.86 24.80
C LEU A 64 -23.38 -17.31 23.50
N GLU A 65 -23.62 -18.16 22.49
CA GLU A 65 -24.28 -17.79 21.24
C GLU A 65 -25.69 -17.23 21.52
N ARG A 66 -26.47 -17.94 22.37
CA ARG A 66 -27.83 -17.51 22.75
C ARG A 66 -27.79 -16.18 23.49
N ALA A 67 -26.85 -15.99 24.40
CA ALA A 67 -26.66 -14.74 25.12
C ALA A 67 -26.41 -13.57 24.18
N ARG A 68 -25.50 -13.75 23.18
CA ARG A 68 -25.26 -12.75 22.13
C ARG A 68 -26.52 -12.40 21.33
N MET A 69 -27.29 -13.41 20.90
CA MET A 69 -28.55 -13.20 20.17
C MET A 69 -29.59 -12.42 20.99
N LYS A 70 -29.47 -12.41 22.31
CA LYS A 70 -30.30 -11.66 23.23
C LYS A 70 -29.67 -10.36 23.70
N SER A 71 -28.60 -9.93 23.05
CA SER A 71 -27.87 -8.69 23.38
C SER A 71 -27.32 -8.66 24.82
N VAL A 72 -27.01 -9.81 25.37
CA VAL A 72 -26.27 -9.93 26.62
C VAL A 72 -24.79 -9.77 26.33
N GLY A 73 -24.11 -8.85 27.02
CA GLY A 73 -22.68 -8.65 26.93
C GLY A 73 -21.92 -9.88 27.48
N VAL A 74 -21.35 -10.69 26.60
CA VAL A 74 -20.54 -11.86 26.98
C VAL A 74 -19.07 -11.61 26.69
N PRO A 75 -18.14 -12.17 27.50
CA PRO A 75 -16.72 -12.08 27.21
C PRO A 75 -16.40 -12.68 25.84
N SER A 76 -15.54 -12.03 25.10
CA SER A 76 -15.06 -12.55 23.82
C SER A 76 -14.05 -13.68 24.07
N LEU A 77 -14.31 -14.87 23.50
CA LEU A 77 -13.29 -15.92 23.42
C LEU A 77 -12.25 -15.49 22.36
N THR A 78 -11.05 -15.17 22.79
CA THR A 78 -9.98 -14.68 21.93
C THR A 78 -9.32 -15.81 21.14
N THR A 79 -9.29 -17.03 21.66
CA THR A 79 -8.71 -18.21 21.02
C THR A 79 -9.58 -19.44 21.20
N THR A 80 -9.47 -20.39 20.27
CA THR A 80 -10.06 -21.72 20.34
C THR A 80 -8.93 -22.77 20.31
N ASP A 81 -9.25 -24.05 20.50
CA ASP A 81 -8.25 -25.13 20.46
C ASP A 81 -7.43 -25.13 19.17
N TYR A 82 -6.23 -25.68 19.22
CA TYR A 82 -5.31 -25.75 18.09
C TYR A 82 -5.71 -26.87 17.10
N VAL A 83 -6.94 -26.77 16.60
CA VAL A 83 -7.55 -27.68 15.63
C VAL A 83 -8.25 -26.89 14.51
N ASN A 84 -8.68 -27.58 13.48
CA ASN A 84 -9.42 -26.96 12.38
C ASN A 84 -10.75 -26.37 12.86
N THR A 85 -11.12 -25.21 12.31
CA THR A 85 -12.41 -24.57 12.61
C THR A 85 -13.58 -25.36 12.04
N ILE A 86 -13.40 -25.91 10.82
CA ILE A 86 -14.42 -26.71 10.15
C ILE A 86 -14.20 -28.17 10.52
N SER A 87 -15.22 -28.80 11.12
CA SER A 87 -15.16 -30.24 11.45
C SER A 87 -15.25 -31.10 10.18
N PRO A 88 -14.68 -32.32 10.17
CA PRO A 88 -14.76 -33.22 9.02
C PRO A 88 -16.18 -33.51 8.55
N THR A 89 -17.17 -33.49 9.46
CA THR A 89 -18.59 -33.74 9.16
C THR A 89 -19.25 -32.55 8.41
N ASN A 90 -18.65 -31.36 8.50
CA ASN A 90 -19.16 -30.13 7.88
C ASN A 90 -18.36 -29.76 6.62
N GLU A 91 -17.37 -30.57 6.24
CA GLU A 91 -16.61 -30.33 5.02
C GLU A 91 -17.47 -30.62 3.78
N PRO A 92 -17.57 -29.67 2.84
CA PRO A 92 -18.26 -29.93 1.58
C PRO A 92 -17.48 -30.94 0.73
N TRP A 93 -18.20 -31.60 -0.16
CA TRP A 93 -17.56 -32.48 -1.14
C TRP A 93 -16.64 -31.68 -2.07
N TYR A 94 -15.42 -32.16 -2.29
CA TYR A 94 -14.47 -31.56 -3.22
C TYR A 94 -14.95 -31.74 -4.67
N PRO A 95 -15.17 -30.69 -5.45
CA PRO A 95 -15.81 -30.81 -6.76
C PRO A 95 -14.83 -31.16 -7.89
N GLY A 96 -13.52 -31.14 -7.63
CA GLY A 96 -12.48 -31.36 -8.62
C GLY A 96 -12.00 -32.81 -8.69
N ASP A 97 -11.28 -33.15 -9.76
CA ASP A 97 -10.53 -34.39 -9.86
C ASP A 97 -9.19 -34.27 -9.15
N GLN A 98 -9.11 -34.79 -7.92
CA GLN A 98 -7.92 -34.67 -7.08
C GLN A 98 -6.68 -35.34 -7.68
N GLU A 99 -6.82 -36.36 -8.52
CA GLU A 99 -5.70 -37.05 -9.12
C GLU A 99 -5.13 -36.26 -10.31
N VAL A 100 -5.98 -35.75 -11.18
CA VAL A 100 -5.60 -34.84 -12.26
C VAL A 100 -4.94 -33.58 -11.69
N GLU A 101 -5.58 -32.97 -10.70
CA GLU A 101 -5.05 -31.76 -10.07
C GLU A 101 -3.72 -31.99 -9.34
N ARG A 102 -3.52 -33.16 -8.75
CA ARG A 102 -2.24 -33.53 -8.15
C ARG A 102 -1.11 -33.61 -9.18
N ARG A 103 -1.39 -34.15 -10.38
CA ARG A 103 -0.41 -34.29 -11.48
C ARG A 103 0.09 -32.93 -11.94
N TYR A 104 -0.78 -32.04 -12.42
CA TYR A 104 -0.29 -30.75 -12.96
C TYR A 104 0.25 -29.82 -11.88
N ARG A 105 -0.21 -29.91 -10.63
CA ARG A 105 0.43 -29.22 -9.51
C ARG A 105 1.86 -29.69 -9.27
N ALA A 106 2.16 -30.95 -9.48
CA ALA A 106 3.54 -31.44 -9.46
C ALA A 106 4.36 -30.79 -10.59
N TRP A 107 3.81 -30.65 -11.80
CA TRP A 107 4.46 -29.96 -12.92
C TRP A 107 4.71 -28.49 -12.63
N ILE A 108 3.73 -27.77 -12.04
CA ILE A 108 3.92 -26.37 -11.63
C ILE A 108 5.04 -26.25 -10.59
N ARG A 109 5.07 -27.14 -9.58
CA ARG A 109 6.14 -27.13 -8.56
C ARG A 109 7.51 -27.40 -9.18
N TRP A 110 7.59 -28.34 -10.13
CA TRP A 110 8.79 -28.61 -10.87
C TRP A 110 9.26 -27.36 -11.62
N ASN A 111 8.43 -26.83 -12.49
CA ASN A 111 8.78 -25.69 -13.34
C ASN A 111 9.17 -24.44 -12.52
N ALA A 112 8.48 -24.17 -11.42
CA ALA A 112 8.83 -23.09 -10.51
C ALA A 112 10.20 -23.30 -9.84
N ALA A 113 10.51 -24.53 -9.42
CA ALA A 113 11.81 -24.85 -8.85
C ALA A 113 12.93 -24.78 -9.89
N ILE A 114 12.68 -25.27 -11.10
CA ILE A 114 13.63 -25.23 -12.22
C ILE A 114 13.88 -23.78 -12.67
N GLN A 115 12.86 -22.92 -12.73
CA GLN A 115 13.06 -21.51 -13.06
C GLN A 115 14.05 -20.83 -12.09
N VAL A 116 13.84 -21.01 -10.78
CA VAL A 116 14.75 -20.46 -9.76
C VAL A 116 16.15 -21.08 -9.84
N HIS A 117 16.24 -22.38 -10.13
CA HIS A 117 17.52 -23.09 -10.29
C HIS A 117 18.28 -22.61 -11.53
N ARG A 118 17.64 -22.55 -12.69
CA ARG A 118 18.21 -22.07 -13.96
C ARG A 118 18.69 -20.60 -13.86
N ALA A 119 18.04 -19.79 -13.05
CA ALA A 119 18.47 -18.42 -12.76
C ALA A 119 19.81 -18.35 -11.98
N GLN A 120 20.31 -19.47 -11.44
CA GLN A 120 21.64 -19.58 -10.81
C GLN A 120 22.74 -20.07 -11.77
N ARG A 121 22.44 -20.27 -13.07
CA ARG A 121 23.43 -20.72 -14.05
C ARG A 121 24.63 -19.78 -14.15
N PRO A 122 25.84 -20.29 -14.53
CA PRO A 122 27.01 -19.47 -14.75
C PRO A 122 26.72 -18.32 -15.74
N GLY A 123 27.18 -17.13 -15.43
CA GLY A 123 26.96 -15.91 -16.22
C GLY A 123 25.67 -15.16 -15.91
N VAL A 124 24.75 -15.74 -15.14
CA VAL A 124 23.50 -15.10 -14.69
C VAL A 124 23.50 -14.90 -13.17
N GLY A 125 23.36 -15.96 -12.37
CA GLY A 125 23.57 -15.91 -10.92
C GLY A 125 22.57 -15.08 -10.12
N VAL A 126 21.37 -14.77 -10.66
CA VAL A 126 20.38 -13.86 -10.02
C VAL A 126 19.48 -14.57 -9.00
N GLY A 127 19.38 -15.90 -9.06
CA GLY A 127 18.63 -16.71 -8.09
C GLY A 127 17.12 -16.51 -8.09
N GLY A 128 16.54 -16.57 -6.90
CA GLY A 128 15.11 -16.46 -6.69
C GLY A 128 14.68 -17.06 -5.36
N HIS A 129 13.37 -17.04 -5.09
CA HIS A 129 12.74 -17.65 -3.93
C HIS A 129 11.73 -18.68 -4.38
N ILE A 130 11.80 -19.90 -3.83
CA ILE A 130 10.87 -20.99 -4.14
C ILE A 130 10.10 -21.46 -2.90
N SER A 131 10.67 -21.26 -1.71
CA SER A 131 10.18 -21.85 -0.46
C SER A 131 8.77 -21.37 -0.07
N SER A 132 8.45 -20.09 -0.35
CA SER A 132 7.13 -19.52 -0.05
C SER A 132 6.05 -20.08 -0.96
N TYR A 133 6.30 -20.13 -2.28
CA TYR A 133 5.39 -20.80 -3.21
C TYR A 133 5.20 -22.27 -2.85
N ALA A 134 6.29 -22.98 -2.60
CA ALA A 134 6.24 -24.40 -2.27
C ALA A 134 5.35 -24.69 -1.06
N SER A 135 5.34 -23.78 -0.05
CA SER A 135 4.45 -23.91 1.11
C SER A 135 2.99 -23.60 0.78
N ALA A 136 2.72 -22.65 -0.12
CA ALA A 136 1.38 -22.14 -0.44
C ALA A 136 0.72 -22.79 -1.68
N ALA A 137 1.44 -23.62 -2.43
CA ALA A 137 1.00 -24.14 -3.74
C ALA A 137 -0.39 -24.79 -3.74
N THR A 138 -0.76 -25.52 -2.69
CA THR A 138 -2.10 -26.12 -2.58
C THR A 138 -3.19 -25.04 -2.46
N MET A 139 -2.93 -24.00 -1.69
CA MET A 139 -3.88 -22.89 -1.50
C MET A 139 -4.10 -22.11 -2.81
N TYR A 140 -3.02 -21.85 -3.56
CA TYR A 140 -3.12 -21.21 -4.87
C TYR A 140 -3.90 -22.05 -5.87
N GLU A 141 -3.59 -23.35 -5.97
CA GLU A 141 -4.24 -24.22 -6.97
C GLU A 141 -5.74 -24.42 -6.68
N VAL A 142 -6.14 -24.53 -5.41
CA VAL A 142 -7.57 -24.57 -5.06
C VAL A 142 -8.27 -23.27 -5.46
N GLY A 143 -7.62 -22.13 -5.28
CA GLY A 143 -8.15 -20.82 -5.71
C GLY A 143 -8.31 -20.74 -7.22
N PHE A 144 -7.27 -21.04 -7.98
CA PHE A 144 -7.28 -21.04 -9.44
C PHE A 144 -8.33 -21.98 -10.06
N ASN A 145 -8.53 -23.14 -9.47
CA ASN A 145 -9.38 -24.18 -10.08
C ASN A 145 -10.85 -24.03 -9.71
N HIS A 146 -11.18 -23.41 -8.56
CA HIS A 146 -12.53 -23.54 -8.01
C HIS A 146 -13.16 -22.22 -7.55
N PHE A 147 -12.39 -21.13 -7.38
CA PHE A 147 -12.93 -19.91 -6.76
C PHE A 147 -12.68 -18.65 -7.58
N TRP A 148 -11.44 -18.37 -7.96
CA TRP A 148 -11.07 -17.07 -8.47
C TRP A 148 -11.56 -16.80 -9.88
N ARG A 149 -12.33 -15.73 -10.02
CA ARG A 149 -12.94 -15.32 -11.28
C ARG A 149 -11.96 -14.48 -12.09
N GLY A 150 -11.84 -14.77 -13.38
CA GLY A 150 -11.09 -13.96 -14.35
C GLY A 150 -11.91 -12.77 -14.85
N LYS A 151 -11.27 -11.91 -15.66
CA LYS A 151 -11.88 -10.66 -16.14
C LYS A 151 -13.10 -10.83 -17.03
N ASP A 152 -13.27 -12.01 -17.66
CA ASP A 152 -14.40 -12.31 -18.54
C ASP A 152 -15.61 -12.94 -17.81
N HIS A 153 -15.52 -13.11 -16.48
CA HIS A 153 -16.64 -13.62 -15.70
C HIS A 153 -17.78 -12.58 -15.65
N PRO A 154 -19.06 -12.97 -15.87
CA PRO A 154 -20.19 -12.03 -15.90
C PRO A 154 -20.36 -11.17 -14.63
N GLY A 155 -20.02 -11.72 -13.46
CA GLY A 155 -20.00 -10.98 -12.18
C GLY A 155 -18.74 -10.13 -11.94
N GLY A 156 -17.88 -9.98 -12.96
CA GLY A 156 -16.58 -9.32 -12.87
C GLY A 156 -15.47 -10.21 -12.32
N GLY A 157 -14.21 -9.85 -12.57
CA GLY A 157 -13.03 -10.57 -12.08
C GLY A 157 -12.75 -10.28 -10.60
N ASP A 158 -12.28 -11.30 -9.87
CA ASP A 158 -11.78 -11.13 -8.52
C ASP A 158 -10.41 -10.45 -8.53
N GLN A 159 -10.07 -9.79 -7.44
CA GLN A 159 -8.81 -9.07 -7.27
C GLN A 159 -7.93 -9.84 -6.28
N ILE A 160 -6.74 -10.26 -6.75
CA ILE A 160 -5.90 -11.17 -5.98
C ILE A 160 -4.52 -10.55 -5.75
N PHE A 161 -4.23 -10.25 -4.51
CA PHE A 161 -2.92 -9.82 -4.04
C PHE A 161 -2.07 -11.07 -3.77
N PHE A 162 -1.37 -11.54 -4.81
CA PHE A 162 -0.46 -12.67 -4.70
C PHE A 162 0.75 -12.31 -3.84
N GLN A 163 1.15 -13.20 -2.94
CA GLN A 163 2.38 -12.97 -2.17
C GLN A 163 3.59 -12.87 -3.10
N GLY A 164 4.36 -11.80 -3.02
CA GLY A 164 5.46 -11.52 -3.94
C GLY A 164 6.45 -12.68 -4.11
N HIS A 165 6.84 -13.31 -3.01
CA HIS A 165 7.74 -14.47 -3.01
C HIS A 165 7.17 -15.74 -3.66
N ALA A 166 5.89 -15.74 -4.04
CA ALA A 166 5.24 -16.86 -4.74
C ALA A 166 5.23 -16.70 -6.28
N SER A 167 5.76 -15.60 -6.82
CA SER A 167 5.78 -15.32 -8.27
C SER A 167 6.28 -16.47 -9.16
N PRO A 168 7.32 -17.28 -8.79
CA PRO A 168 7.73 -18.40 -9.62
C PRO A 168 6.61 -19.43 -9.89
N GLY A 169 5.73 -19.63 -8.93
CA GLY A 169 4.56 -20.51 -9.11
C GLY A 169 3.53 -19.95 -10.07
N MET A 170 3.32 -18.63 -10.04
CA MET A 170 2.40 -17.94 -10.97
C MET A 170 2.94 -18.03 -12.40
N TYR A 171 4.23 -17.81 -12.59
CA TYR A 171 4.89 -17.96 -13.90
C TYR A 171 4.84 -19.40 -14.40
N ALA A 172 5.17 -20.37 -13.53
CA ALA A 172 5.12 -21.79 -13.90
C ALA A 172 3.72 -22.26 -14.30
N ARG A 173 2.68 -21.76 -13.63
CA ARG A 173 1.30 -22.02 -14.01
C ARG A 173 0.96 -21.37 -15.35
N ALA A 174 1.29 -20.10 -15.54
CA ALA A 174 1.05 -19.39 -16.80
C ALA A 174 1.79 -20.02 -17.99
N PHE A 175 2.98 -20.59 -17.74
CA PHE A 175 3.71 -21.37 -18.73
C PHE A 175 2.92 -22.63 -19.15
N LEU A 176 2.39 -23.41 -18.20
CA LEU A 176 1.56 -24.58 -18.51
C LEU A 176 0.22 -24.20 -19.17
N GLU A 177 -0.30 -23.02 -18.91
CA GLU A 177 -1.49 -22.47 -19.59
C GLU A 177 -1.19 -21.98 -21.04
N GLY A 178 0.10 -21.96 -21.42
CA GLY A 178 0.54 -21.45 -22.74
C GLY A 178 0.58 -19.92 -22.83
N ARG A 179 0.54 -19.21 -21.70
CA ARG A 179 0.57 -17.74 -21.61
C ARG A 179 1.99 -17.17 -21.52
N LEU A 180 2.96 -18.00 -21.17
CA LEU A 180 4.39 -17.64 -21.14
C LEU A 180 5.19 -18.67 -21.90
N SER A 181 6.27 -18.23 -22.56
CA SER A 181 7.20 -19.10 -23.28
C SER A 181 8.34 -19.59 -22.36
N GLU A 182 9.11 -20.59 -22.83
CA GLU A 182 10.30 -21.07 -22.13
C GLU A 182 11.39 -19.98 -22.07
N GLU A 183 11.51 -19.15 -23.11
CA GLU A 183 12.44 -18.03 -23.16
C GLU A 183 12.10 -16.98 -22.10
N GLN A 184 10.81 -16.69 -21.89
CA GLN A 184 10.36 -15.82 -20.81
C GLN A 184 10.66 -16.44 -19.44
N MET A 185 10.42 -17.74 -19.26
CA MET A 185 10.79 -18.42 -18.01
C MET A 185 12.29 -18.30 -17.71
N ASP A 186 13.16 -18.37 -18.72
CA ASP A 186 14.60 -18.19 -18.61
C ASP A 186 15.03 -16.74 -18.37
N GLY A 187 14.16 -15.79 -18.72
CA GLY A 187 14.32 -14.35 -18.45
C GLY A 187 13.97 -13.93 -17.01
N PHE A 188 13.64 -14.85 -16.13
CA PHE A 188 13.32 -14.55 -14.74
C PHE A 188 14.44 -13.78 -14.03
N ARG A 189 14.10 -12.62 -13.46
CA ARG A 189 15.01 -11.67 -12.80
C ARG A 189 16.07 -11.03 -13.74
N GLN A 190 15.78 -10.98 -15.05
CA GLN A 190 16.67 -10.40 -16.04
C GLN A 190 15.92 -9.30 -16.81
N GLU A 191 15.60 -8.20 -16.14
CA GLU A 191 14.68 -7.16 -16.59
C GLU A 191 15.33 -6.10 -17.50
N ALA A 192 16.66 -5.93 -17.42
CA ALA A 192 17.38 -4.80 -18.03
C ALA A 192 17.17 -4.70 -19.55
N ALA A 193 17.24 -5.82 -20.27
CA ALA A 193 17.05 -5.83 -21.72
C ALA A 193 15.60 -5.49 -22.11
N THR A 194 14.62 -5.88 -21.31
CA THR A 194 13.20 -5.54 -21.53
C THR A 194 12.95 -4.06 -21.26
N LEU A 195 13.54 -3.50 -20.21
CA LEU A 195 13.46 -2.07 -19.90
C LEU A 195 14.14 -1.21 -20.97
N ALA A 196 15.20 -1.72 -21.59
CA ALA A 196 15.88 -1.07 -22.72
C ALA A 196 15.11 -1.19 -24.06
N GLY A 197 14.10 -2.05 -24.14
CA GLY A 197 13.37 -2.34 -25.38
C GLY A 197 14.08 -3.33 -26.32
N ASP A 198 15.14 -4.01 -25.82
CA ASP A 198 15.93 -4.96 -26.60
C ASP A 198 15.36 -6.39 -26.58
N SER A 199 14.44 -6.69 -25.69
CA SER A 199 13.84 -8.01 -25.49
C SER A 199 12.44 -7.92 -24.88
N GLU A 200 11.62 -8.93 -25.08
CA GLU A 200 10.31 -9.10 -24.44
C GLU A 200 10.31 -10.27 -23.43
N THR A 201 11.49 -10.83 -23.13
CA THR A 201 11.60 -12.07 -22.34
C THR A 201 11.92 -11.85 -20.86
N GLY A 202 12.35 -10.66 -20.45
CA GLY A 202 12.66 -10.35 -19.05
C GLY A 202 11.40 -10.37 -18.17
N MET A 203 11.48 -11.10 -17.06
CA MET A 203 10.40 -11.17 -16.09
C MET A 203 10.85 -10.69 -14.71
N PRO A 204 9.97 -9.96 -13.98
CA PRO A 204 10.30 -9.42 -12.68
C PRO A 204 10.41 -10.50 -11.61
N SER A 205 11.20 -10.18 -10.57
CA SER A 205 11.35 -11.02 -9.38
C SER A 205 10.05 -11.22 -8.61
N TYR A 206 9.24 -10.16 -8.55
CA TYR A 206 8.00 -10.05 -7.82
C TYR A 206 6.93 -9.41 -8.72
N PRO A 207 5.66 -9.39 -8.33
CA PRO A 207 4.64 -8.67 -9.07
C PRO A 207 5.06 -7.22 -9.35
N HIS A 208 5.24 -6.87 -10.62
CA HIS A 208 5.70 -5.57 -11.08
C HIS A 208 4.86 -5.13 -12.30
N PRO A 209 3.73 -4.42 -12.06
CA PRO A 209 2.81 -4.01 -13.13
C PRO A 209 3.45 -3.16 -14.23
N ARG A 210 4.40 -2.29 -13.90
CA ARG A 210 5.08 -1.47 -14.92
C ARG A 210 5.91 -2.29 -15.90
N LEU A 211 6.47 -3.43 -15.49
CA LEU A 211 7.28 -4.27 -16.37
C LEU A 211 6.44 -5.30 -17.13
N MET A 212 5.40 -5.85 -16.49
CA MET A 212 4.45 -6.78 -17.12
C MET A 212 3.01 -6.22 -17.02
N PRO A 213 2.68 -5.16 -17.81
CA PRO A 213 1.46 -4.37 -17.64
C PRO A 213 0.17 -5.10 -17.98
N ASP A 214 0.22 -6.21 -18.71
CA ASP A 214 -0.93 -7.04 -19.05
C ASP A 214 -1.06 -8.28 -18.13
N PHE A 215 -0.05 -8.53 -17.29
CA PHE A 215 0.01 -9.71 -16.43
C PHE A 215 -0.24 -9.36 -14.96
N TRP A 216 0.60 -8.50 -14.36
CA TRP A 216 0.50 -8.14 -12.96
C TRP A 216 -0.46 -6.97 -12.72
N GLU A 217 -1.40 -7.15 -11.81
CA GLU A 217 -2.35 -6.10 -11.42
C GLU A 217 -1.92 -5.37 -10.15
N PHE A 218 -1.43 -6.11 -9.13
CA PHE A 218 -1.08 -5.56 -7.83
C PHE A 218 0.39 -5.83 -7.47
N PRO A 219 1.20 -4.81 -7.17
CA PRO A 219 2.52 -5.00 -6.58
C PRO A 219 2.37 -5.41 -5.11
N THR A 220 3.07 -6.46 -4.68
CA THR A 220 2.93 -7.04 -3.33
C THR A 220 4.28 -7.28 -2.66
N VAL A 221 5.32 -6.67 -3.14
CA VAL A 221 6.68 -6.88 -2.66
C VAL A 221 6.99 -6.13 -1.36
N SER A 222 6.43 -4.95 -1.18
CA SER A 222 6.53 -4.19 0.07
C SER A 222 5.69 -4.86 1.14
N MET A 223 6.36 -5.48 2.10
CA MET A 223 5.73 -6.27 3.15
C MET A 223 4.81 -5.41 4.02
N GLY A 224 3.58 -5.88 4.23
CA GLY A 224 2.54 -5.17 4.95
C GLY A 224 1.68 -4.21 4.12
N ILE A 225 2.17 -3.69 3.01
CA ILE A 225 1.41 -2.77 2.15
C ILE A 225 0.30 -3.51 1.40
N GLY A 226 0.58 -4.71 0.88
CA GLY A 226 -0.42 -5.53 0.17
C GLY A 226 -1.71 -5.77 0.96
N PRO A 227 -1.65 -6.22 2.22
CA PRO A 227 -2.82 -6.37 3.08
C PRO A 227 -3.65 -5.10 3.25
N MET A 228 -2.99 -3.97 3.50
CA MET A 228 -3.68 -2.68 3.66
C MET A 228 -4.32 -2.24 2.33
N ASN A 229 -3.61 -2.37 1.21
CA ASN A 229 -4.17 -2.08 -0.11
C ASN A 229 -5.38 -2.98 -0.42
N ALA A 230 -5.36 -4.25 -0.01
CA ALA A 230 -6.48 -5.17 -0.21
C ALA A 230 -7.73 -4.74 0.60
N ILE A 231 -7.57 -4.24 1.83
CA ILE A 231 -8.69 -3.68 2.63
C ILE A 231 -9.34 -2.53 1.85
N TYR A 232 -8.54 -1.56 1.39
CA TYR A 232 -9.09 -0.41 0.68
C TYR A 232 -9.56 -0.74 -0.74
N GLN A 233 -9.03 -1.77 -1.37
CA GLN A 233 -9.58 -2.29 -2.63
C GLN A 233 -10.98 -2.88 -2.42
N ALA A 234 -11.18 -3.66 -1.35
CA ALA A 234 -12.49 -4.22 -1.00
C ALA A 234 -13.50 -3.12 -0.61
N GLN A 235 -13.06 -2.11 0.14
CA GLN A 235 -13.86 -0.91 0.44
C GLN A 235 -14.26 -0.18 -0.85
N PHE A 236 -13.32 0.01 -1.77
CA PHE A 236 -13.55 0.73 -3.00
C PHE A 236 -14.52 -0.03 -3.94
N ASN A 237 -14.51 -1.36 -3.94
CA ASN A 237 -15.51 -2.15 -4.62
C ASN A 237 -16.91 -1.81 -4.09
N LYS A 238 -17.13 -1.84 -2.77
CA LYS A 238 -18.40 -1.43 -2.15
C LYS A 238 -18.77 0.03 -2.45
N TYR A 239 -17.78 0.93 -2.45
CA TYR A 239 -17.98 2.34 -2.81
C TYR A 239 -18.51 2.51 -4.24
N LEU A 240 -17.96 1.80 -5.23
CA LEU A 240 -18.43 1.85 -6.61
C LEU A 240 -19.86 1.30 -6.75
N HIS A 241 -20.15 0.19 -6.06
CA HIS A 241 -21.48 -0.43 -6.04
C HIS A 241 -22.52 0.50 -5.40
N ASN A 242 -22.28 0.96 -4.19
CA ASN A 242 -23.23 1.78 -3.41
C ASN A 242 -23.52 3.12 -4.09
N ARG A 243 -22.56 3.67 -4.82
CA ARG A 243 -22.75 4.87 -5.63
C ARG A 243 -23.39 4.62 -7.01
N GLY A 244 -23.65 3.38 -7.35
CA GLY A 244 -24.23 3.00 -8.65
C GLY A 244 -23.32 3.30 -9.84
N ILE A 245 -21.99 3.36 -9.64
CA ILE A 245 -21.02 3.58 -10.73
C ILE A 245 -20.76 2.27 -11.46
N LYS A 246 -20.56 1.18 -10.72
CA LYS A 246 -20.38 -0.17 -11.24
C LYS A 246 -20.95 -1.20 -10.29
N ASP A 247 -21.59 -2.23 -10.81
CA ASP A 247 -21.97 -3.38 -10.02
C ASP A 247 -20.74 -4.24 -9.73
N THR A 248 -20.29 -4.25 -8.49
CA THR A 248 -19.17 -5.03 -7.97
C THR A 248 -19.59 -5.97 -6.85
N SER A 249 -20.92 -6.19 -6.70
CA SER A 249 -21.51 -6.98 -5.61
C SER A 249 -21.02 -8.43 -5.54
N GLU A 250 -20.61 -9.00 -6.68
CA GLU A 250 -20.08 -10.36 -6.75
C GLU A 250 -18.54 -10.43 -6.73
N GLN A 251 -17.83 -9.29 -6.85
CA GLN A 251 -16.37 -9.28 -6.88
C GLN A 251 -15.78 -9.48 -5.48
N HIS A 252 -14.77 -10.33 -5.39
CA HIS A 252 -14.08 -10.64 -4.14
C HIS A 252 -12.60 -10.24 -4.19
N VAL A 253 -12.08 -9.78 -3.05
CA VAL A 253 -10.66 -9.43 -2.88
C VAL A 253 -9.99 -10.48 -2.01
N TRP A 254 -8.90 -11.06 -2.53
CA TRP A 254 -8.08 -12.03 -1.84
C TRP A 254 -6.68 -11.49 -1.60
N ALA A 255 -6.16 -11.64 -0.38
CA ALA A 255 -4.78 -11.28 -0.09
C ALA A 255 -4.03 -12.43 0.57
N PHE A 256 -2.86 -12.77 0.00
CA PHE A 256 -1.97 -13.79 0.51
C PHE A 256 -0.82 -13.18 1.29
N LEU A 257 -0.71 -13.58 2.55
CA LEU A 257 0.27 -13.08 3.50
C LEU A 257 1.11 -14.21 4.09
N GLY A 258 2.33 -13.88 4.53
CA GLY A 258 3.11 -14.77 5.40
C GLY A 258 2.83 -14.47 6.88
N ASP A 259 2.96 -15.50 7.73
CA ASP A 259 2.87 -15.33 9.18
C ASP A 259 3.99 -14.42 9.74
N GLY A 260 5.17 -14.44 9.13
CA GLY A 260 6.25 -13.50 9.44
C GLY A 260 5.98 -12.07 8.99
N GLU A 261 5.24 -11.88 7.89
CA GLU A 261 4.78 -10.57 7.41
C GLU A 261 3.82 -9.89 8.40
N MET A 262 3.13 -10.67 9.23
CA MET A 262 2.28 -10.12 10.29
C MET A 262 3.06 -9.46 11.44
N ASP A 263 4.39 -9.41 11.39
CA ASP A 263 5.18 -8.55 12.28
C ASP A 263 5.18 -7.08 11.83
N GLU A 264 4.91 -6.81 10.53
CA GLU A 264 4.81 -5.45 10.00
C GLU A 264 3.58 -4.72 10.60
N PRO A 265 3.75 -3.49 11.11
CA PRO A 265 2.62 -2.69 11.61
C PRO A 265 1.51 -2.50 10.59
N GLU A 266 1.87 -2.35 9.31
CA GLU A 266 0.95 -2.15 8.19
C GLU A 266 0.04 -3.38 7.98
N SER A 267 0.55 -4.61 8.14
CA SER A 267 -0.25 -5.85 8.06
C SER A 267 -1.28 -5.96 9.18
N ARG A 268 -1.01 -5.33 10.32
CA ARG A 268 -1.88 -5.33 11.51
C ARG A 268 -2.77 -4.09 11.59
N GLY A 269 -2.43 -3.08 10.80
CA GLY A 269 -3.19 -1.82 10.77
C GLY A 269 -4.55 -2.01 10.12
N LEU A 270 -5.55 -1.26 10.62
CA LEU A 270 -6.86 -1.13 10.01
C LEU A 270 -7.72 -2.42 9.94
N LEU A 271 -7.36 -3.47 10.65
CA LEU A 271 -8.19 -4.68 10.73
C LEU A 271 -9.59 -4.36 11.27
N GLN A 272 -9.68 -3.45 12.26
CA GLN A 272 -10.95 -2.98 12.81
C GLN A 272 -11.79 -2.21 11.77
N THR A 273 -11.14 -1.43 10.89
CA THR A 273 -11.83 -0.68 9.83
C THR A 273 -12.50 -1.65 8.86
N ALA A 274 -11.80 -2.70 8.44
CA ALA A 274 -12.37 -3.73 7.57
C ALA A 274 -13.61 -4.40 8.18
N ALA A 275 -13.56 -4.68 9.50
CA ALA A 275 -14.69 -5.27 10.21
C ALA A 275 -15.84 -4.28 10.44
N PHE A 276 -15.52 -3.01 10.76
CA PHE A 276 -16.51 -1.96 10.93
C PHE A 276 -17.30 -1.69 9.65
N GLU A 277 -16.62 -1.73 8.50
CA GLU A 277 -17.26 -1.55 7.19
C GLU A 277 -17.87 -2.84 6.62
N GLU A 278 -17.86 -3.92 7.41
CA GLU A 278 -18.43 -5.22 7.04
C GLU A 278 -17.94 -5.70 5.67
N LEU A 279 -16.61 -5.64 5.43
CA LEU A 279 -16.02 -6.02 4.15
C LEU A 279 -16.05 -7.54 3.94
N ASP A 280 -17.23 -8.11 3.77
CA ASP A 280 -17.44 -9.54 3.52
C ASP A 280 -16.96 -9.99 2.14
N ASN A 281 -16.64 -9.07 1.28
CA ASN A 281 -15.95 -9.27 0.01
C ASN A 281 -14.41 -9.33 0.15
N LEU A 282 -13.86 -9.49 1.37
CA LEU A 282 -12.42 -9.56 1.64
C LEU A 282 -12.05 -10.85 2.36
N THR A 283 -11.06 -11.57 1.80
CA THR A 283 -10.46 -12.74 2.45
C THR A 283 -8.95 -12.64 2.51
N PHE A 284 -8.39 -12.70 3.73
CA PHE A 284 -6.96 -12.88 3.95
C PHE A 284 -6.63 -14.36 4.06
N VAL A 285 -5.58 -14.83 3.37
CA VAL A 285 -5.03 -16.18 3.49
C VAL A 285 -3.62 -16.08 4.05
N VAL A 286 -3.46 -16.37 5.33
CA VAL A 286 -2.16 -16.33 5.99
C VAL A 286 -1.48 -17.69 5.89
N ASN A 287 -0.38 -17.73 5.15
CA ASN A 287 0.48 -18.88 4.99
C ASN A 287 1.35 -19.06 6.25
N CYS A 288 0.82 -19.79 7.25
CA CYS A 288 1.48 -20.02 8.53
C CYS A 288 2.49 -21.16 8.42
N ASN A 289 3.63 -20.89 7.79
CA ASN A 289 4.72 -21.84 7.70
C ASN A 289 5.64 -21.86 8.93
N LEU A 290 5.38 -20.98 9.91
CA LEU A 290 6.01 -20.83 11.21
C LEU A 290 7.45 -20.26 11.17
N GLN A 291 7.93 -19.80 10.01
CA GLN A 291 9.33 -19.39 9.83
C GLN A 291 9.47 -18.01 9.19
N ARG A 292 10.34 -17.20 9.78
CA ARG A 292 10.94 -15.99 9.17
C ARG A 292 12.13 -16.38 8.28
N LEU A 293 13.00 -15.40 8.02
CA LEU A 293 14.26 -15.60 7.29
C LEU A 293 15.27 -16.42 8.10
N ASP A 294 15.47 -16.07 9.37
CA ASP A 294 16.55 -16.59 10.22
C ASP A 294 16.09 -17.71 11.15
N GLY A 295 14.78 -17.85 11.39
CA GLY A 295 14.28 -18.82 12.37
C GLY A 295 12.76 -18.80 12.51
N PRO A 296 12.23 -19.30 13.64
CA PRO A 296 10.80 -19.34 13.87
C PRO A 296 10.18 -17.96 14.08
N VAL A 297 8.91 -17.79 13.67
CA VAL A 297 8.14 -16.57 13.97
C VAL A 297 7.89 -16.46 15.48
N ARG A 298 7.46 -17.57 16.10
CA ARG A 298 7.22 -17.66 17.56
C ARG A 298 7.72 -19.02 18.09
N GLY A 299 9.03 -19.13 18.32
CA GLY A 299 9.64 -20.41 18.73
C GLY A 299 9.01 -21.03 20.00
N ASN A 300 8.86 -20.24 21.05
CA ASN A 300 8.28 -20.64 22.34
C ASN A 300 6.77 -20.41 22.44
N GLY A 301 6.14 -19.88 21.41
CA GLY A 301 4.72 -19.55 21.34
C GLY A 301 4.00 -20.26 20.19
N LYS A 302 2.84 -19.72 19.84
CA LYS A 302 1.99 -20.18 18.74
C LYS A 302 1.48 -19.01 17.94
N ILE A 303 2.08 -18.75 16.78
CA ILE A 303 1.68 -17.61 15.93
C ILE A 303 0.22 -17.68 15.48
N ILE A 304 -0.30 -18.89 15.17
CA ILE A 304 -1.69 -19.06 14.73
C ILE A 304 -2.66 -18.63 15.84
N GLN A 305 -2.37 -18.96 17.11
CA GLN A 305 -3.22 -18.57 18.23
C GLN A 305 -3.12 -17.05 18.52
N GLU A 306 -1.92 -16.48 18.37
CA GLU A 306 -1.73 -15.02 18.46
C GLU A 306 -2.55 -14.29 17.39
N LEU A 307 -2.47 -14.74 16.13
CA LEU A 307 -3.22 -14.17 15.03
C LEU A 307 -4.73 -14.40 15.18
N GLU A 308 -5.17 -15.59 15.60
CA GLU A 308 -6.59 -15.84 15.89
C GLU A 308 -7.14 -14.81 16.89
N ALA A 309 -6.42 -14.59 18.00
CA ALA A 309 -6.83 -13.62 19.01
C ALA A 309 -6.92 -12.19 18.43
N GLN A 310 -5.94 -11.80 17.63
CA GLN A 310 -5.88 -10.48 17.03
C GLN A 310 -7.04 -10.24 16.04
N PHE A 311 -7.27 -11.15 15.09
CA PHE A 311 -8.33 -11.03 14.11
C PHE A 311 -9.73 -11.12 14.73
N ARG A 312 -9.94 -12.02 15.69
CA ARG A 312 -11.21 -12.08 16.43
C ARG A 312 -11.46 -10.81 17.22
N GLY A 313 -10.42 -10.27 17.89
CA GLY A 313 -10.51 -9.00 18.61
C GLY A 313 -10.81 -7.81 17.70
N ALA A 314 -10.40 -7.87 16.44
CA ALA A 314 -10.71 -6.87 15.41
C ALA A 314 -12.08 -7.07 14.73
N GLY A 315 -12.82 -8.15 15.06
CA GLY A 315 -14.16 -8.39 14.51
C GLY A 315 -14.20 -9.22 13.22
N TRP A 316 -13.11 -9.93 12.88
CA TRP A 316 -13.06 -10.80 11.70
C TRP A 316 -13.61 -12.20 11.97
N ASN A 317 -14.18 -12.80 10.94
CA ASN A 317 -14.39 -14.25 10.86
C ASN A 317 -13.04 -14.95 10.71
N VAL A 318 -12.73 -15.92 11.60
CA VAL A 318 -11.43 -16.62 11.61
C VAL A 318 -11.62 -18.10 11.35
N ILE A 319 -10.98 -18.59 10.29
CA ILE A 319 -10.99 -20.01 9.89
C ILE A 319 -9.57 -20.57 10.03
N LYS A 320 -9.37 -21.52 10.92
CA LYS A 320 -8.09 -22.23 11.09
C LYS A 320 -8.06 -23.50 10.26
N VAL A 321 -6.98 -23.69 9.50
CA VAL A 321 -6.69 -24.89 8.69
C VAL A 321 -5.35 -25.46 9.14
N ILE A 322 -5.34 -26.20 10.25
CA ILE A 322 -4.11 -26.62 10.95
C ILE A 322 -3.70 -28.04 10.54
N TRP A 323 -4.66 -28.97 10.57
CA TRP A 323 -4.40 -30.39 10.39
C TRP A 323 -5.05 -30.92 9.12
N GLY A 324 -4.31 -31.75 8.37
CA GLY A 324 -4.84 -32.46 7.23
C GLY A 324 -5.69 -33.66 7.64
N ARG A 325 -6.42 -34.24 6.69
CA ARG A 325 -7.38 -35.36 6.92
C ARG A 325 -6.79 -36.59 7.62
N GLY A 326 -5.46 -36.78 7.59
CA GLY A 326 -4.82 -37.90 8.31
C GLY A 326 -4.92 -37.77 9.83
N TRP A 327 -5.18 -36.57 10.36
CA TRP A 327 -5.42 -36.33 11.78
C TRP A 327 -6.87 -36.57 12.20
N ASP A 328 -7.83 -36.58 11.28
CA ASP A 328 -9.26 -36.69 11.59
C ASP A 328 -9.61 -37.99 12.37
N PRO A 329 -9.08 -39.19 12.00
CA PRO A 329 -9.34 -40.40 12.78
C PRO A 329 -8.77 -40.34 14.20
N LEU A 330 -7.61 -39.69 14.39
CA LEU A 330 -7.00 -39.57 15.71
C LEU A 330 -7.78 -38.58 16.59
N LEU A 331 -8.22 -37.46 16.05
CA LEU A 331 -9.07 -36.48 16.74
C LEU A 331 -10.44 -37.07 17.07
N ALA A 332 -11.02 -37.90 16.19
CA ALA A 332 -12.26 -38.61 16.45
C ALA A 332 -12.15 -39.69 17.56
N ALA A 333 -10.95 -40.24 17.76
CA ALA A 333 -10.66 -41.20 18.80
C ALA A 333 -10.20 -40.60 20.14
N ASP A 334 -9.99 -39.26 20.18
CA ASP A 334 -9.51 -38.52 21.34
C ASP A 334 -10.68 -38.16 22.28
N HIS A 335 -11.32 -39.17 22.85
CA HIS A 335 -12.55 -38.99 23.65
C HIS A 335 -12.35 -38.20 24.94
N ASP A 336 -11.14 -38.19 25.49
CA ASP A 336 -10.78 -37.50 26.74
C ASP A 336 -10.00 -36.19 26.52
N GLY A 337 -9.82 -35.78 25.24
CA GLY A 337 -9.16 -34.54 24.85
C GLY A 337 -7.65 -34.49 25.09
N ALA A 338 -7.00 -35.65 25.34
CA ALA A 338 -5.56 -35.72 25.60
C ALA A 338 -4.72 -35.24 24.41
N LEU A 339 -5.11 -35.61 23.19
CA LEU A 339 -4.43 -35.21 21.97
C LEU A 339 -4.62 -33.69 21.71
N VAL A 340 -5.82 -33.17 21.87
CA VAL A 340 -6.09 -31.73 21.73
C VAL A 340 -5.31 -30.91 22.77
N ASN A 341 -5.26 -31.36 24.01
CA ASN A 341 -4.44 -30.70 25.06
C ASN A 341 -2.96 -30.69 24.67
N LEU A 342 -2.43 -31.82 24.17
CA LEU A 342 -1.05 -31.92 23.71
C LEU A 342 -0.77 -30.95 22.54
N MET A 343 -1.72 -30.85 21.59
CA MET A 343 -1.65 -29.90 20.49
C MET A 343 -1.65 -28.45 20.99
N ASN A 344 -2.47 -28.14 21.99
CA ASN A 344 -2.53 -26.80 22.61
C ASN A 344 -1.22 -26.41 23.32
N GLN A 345 -0.55 -27.37 23.95
CA GLN A 345 0.66 -27.11 24.73
C GLN A 345 1.95 -27.10 23.90
N THR A 346 1.98 -27.76 22.74
CA THR A 346 3.18 -27.89 21.91
C THR A 346 3.51 -26.57 21.22
N PRO A 347 4.68 -25.95 21.41
CA PRO A 347 5.08 -24.69 20.78
C PRO A 347 5.45 -24.87 19.31
N ASP A 348 5.46 -23.77 18.57
CA ASP A 348 5.79 -23.76 17.13
C ASP A 348 7.19 -24.28 16.82
N GLY A 349 8.16 -24.01 17.70
CA GLY A 349 9.53 -24.52 17.57
C GLY A 349 9.60 -26.05 17.57
N ASP A 350 8.82 -26.73 18.43
CA ASP A 350 8.71 -28.18 18.43
C ASP A 350 8.07 -28.68 17.12
N TYR A 351 6.99 -28.06 16.65
CA TYR A 351 6.36 -28.43 15.37
C TYR A 351 7.29 -28.29 14.16
N GLN A 352 8.22 -27.33 14.18
CA GLN A 352 9.27 -27.23 13.16
C GLN A 352 10.28 -28.37 13.28
N THR A 353 10.74 -28.66 14.50
CA THR A 353 11.68 -29.74 14.77
C THR A 353 11.10 -31.11 14.40
N PHE A 354 9.83 -31.35 14.68
CA PHE A 354 9.13 -32.59 14.25
C PHE A 354 9.15 -32.74 12.74
N ARG A 355 9.02 -31.66 11.98
CA ARG A 355 9.07 -31.72 10.52
C ARG A 355 10.48 -31.94 9.96
N ALA A 356 11.51 -31.49 10.66
CA ALA A 356 12.91 -31.66 10.27
C ALA A 356 13.46 -33.06 10.58
N ASN A 357 12.70 -33.89 11.35
CA ASN A 357 13.05 -35.26 11.77
C ASN A 357 12.06 -36.27 11.19
N ASP A 358 12.21 -37.54 11.55
CA ASP A 358 11.40 -38.66 11.07
C ASP A 358 10.18 -38.99 11.96
N GLY A 359 9.43 -40.04 11.60
CA GLY A 359 8.27 -40.45 12.36
C GLY A 359 8.59 -41.07 13.72
N ALA A 360 9.77 -41.67 13.89
CA ALA A 360 10.24 -42.16 15.19
C ALA A 360 10.43 -41.01 16.17
N TYR A 361 11.05 -39.94 15.70
CA TYR A 361 11.22 -38.74 16.50
C TYR A 361 9.87 -38.11 16.90
N VAL A 362 8.91 -38.02 15.97
CA VAL A 362 7.57 -37.50 16.27
C VAL A 362 6.84 -38.39 17.29
N ARG A 363 6.97 -39.71 17.18
CA ARG A 363 6.40 -40.62 18.16
C ARG A 363 6.96 -40.35 19.55
N GLU A 364 8.29 -40.33 19.70
CA GLU A 364 8.97 -40.18 20.98
C GLU A 364 8.72 -38.80 21.61
N HIS A 365 8.82 -37.73 20.81
CA HIS A 365 8.85 -36.37 21.32
C HIS A 365 7.48 -35.66 21.30
N PHE A 366 6.45 -36.22 20.65
CA PHE A 366 5.10 -35.71 20.68
C PHE A 366 4.14 -36.70 21.31
N PHE A 367 3.88 -37.86 20.69
CA PHE A 367 2.85 -38.80 21.18
C PHE A 367 3.19 -39.47 22.51
N ASP A 368 4.48 -39.72 22.77
CA ASP A 368 4.92 -40.39 24.02
C ASP A 368 4.93 -39.43 25.24
N ARG A 369 4.62 -38.14 25.04
CA ARG A 369 4.44 -37.21 26.16
C ARG A 369 3.23 -37.54 27.05
N ASP A 370 2.22 -38.23 26.48
CA ASP A 370 1.05 -38.71 27.22
C ASP A 370 0.74 -40.16 26.82
N PRO A 371 0.58 -41.09 27.77
CA PRO A 371 0.26 -42.48 27.46
C PRO A 371 -1.03 -42.66 26.65
N ARG A 372 -1.99 -41.79 26.77
CA ARG A 372 -3.26 -41.81 26.01
C ARG A 372 -3.04 -41.47 24.54
N THR A 373 -2.22 -40.44 24.24
CA THR A 373 -1.88 -40.10 22.86
C THR A 373 -0.99 -41.18 22.21
N ARG A 374 -0.07 -41.78 22.96
CA ARG A 374 0.71 -42.94 22.49
C ARG A 374 -0.18 -44.09 22.02
N LYS A 375 -1.25 -44.38 22.77
CA LYS A 375 -2.19 -45.45 22.44
C LYS A 375 -2.92 -45.21 21.12
N LEU A 376 -3.20 -43.97 20.76
CA LEU A 376 -3.88 -43.65 19.49
C LEU A 376 -3.08 -44.11 18.26
N ILE A 377 -1.76 -44.19 18.36
CA ILE A 377 -0.87 -44.57 17.26
C ILE A 377 -0.11 -45.87 17.49
N GLU A 378 -0.53 -46.71 18.45
CA GLU A 378 0.20 -47.93 18.83
C GLU A 378 0.37 -48.90 17.64
N ASN A 379 -0.61 -48.94 16.73
CA ASN A 379 -0.63 -49.82 15.56
C ASN A 379 -0.05 -49.16 14.29
N TRP A 380 0.49 -47.91 14.39
CA TRP A 380 1.07 -47.20 13.26
C TRP A 380 2.58 -47.43 13.19
N SER A 381 3.11 -47.61 11.97
CA SER A 381 4.54 -47.55 11.76
C SER A 381 5.04 -46.09 11.84
N ASP A 382 6.36 -45.89 12.02
CA ASP A 382 6.96 -44.57 11.97
C ASP A 382 6.79 -43.91 10.60
N ALA A 383 6.78 -44.70 9.52
CA ALA A 383 6.43 -44.23 8.20
C ALA A 383 4.98 -43.72 8.13
N ASP A 384 4.00 -44.38 8.78
CA ASP A 384 2.63 -43.91 8.84
C ASP A 384 2.52 -42.58 9.58
N VAL A 385 3.19 -42.45 10.72
CA VAL A 385 3.25 -41.20 11.49
C VAL A 385 3.79 -40.07 10.61
N TRP A 386 4.82 -40.33 9.82
CA TRP A 386 5.41 -39.35 8.93
C TRP A 386 4.53 -38.96 7.73
N TRP A 387 3.95 -39.95 7.05
CA TRP A 387 3.23 -39.73 5.79
C TRP A 387 1.78 -39.29 5.97
N LYS A 388 1.08 -39.80 6.97
CA LYS A 388 -0.35 -39.52 7.18
C LYS A 388 -0.58 -38.18 7.88
N LEU A 389 0.31 -37.79 8.79
CA LEU A 389 0.13 -36.59 9.64
C LEU A 389 0.61 -35.31 8.96
N LYS A 390 -0.14 -34.85 7.97
CA LYS A 390 0.13 -33.61 7.22
C LYS A 390 -0.52 -32.39 7.86
N ARG A 391 0.03 -31.20 7.55
CA ARG A 391 -0.57 -29.93 7.91
C ARG A 391 -1.74 -29.59 6.97
N GLY A 392 -2.74 -28.85 7.48
CA GLY A 392 -4.00 -28.57 6.80
C GLY A 392 -3.86 -27.76 5.52
N GLY A 393 -2.96 -26.77 5.50
CA GLY A 393 -2.70 -25.96 4.30
C GLY A 393 -2.14 -26.74 3.10
N HIS A 394 -1.81 -28.03 3.26
CA HIS A 394 -1.43 -28.92 2.17
C HIS A 394 -2.52 -29.93 1.79
N ASP A 395 -3.70 -29.85 2.40
CA ASP A 395 -4.83 -30.73 2.15
C ASP A 395 -5.93 -30.00 1.37
N TYR A 396 -6.23 -30.48 0.17
CA TYR A 396 -7.21 -29.85 -0.72
C TYR A 396 -8.60 -29.72 -0.13
N ASN A 397 -9.10 -30.77 0.51
CA ASN A 397 -10.45 -30.75 1.06
C ASN A 397 -10.55 -29.71 2.17
N LYS A 398 -9.53 -29.64 3.02
CA LYS A 398 -9.48 -28.65 4.11
C LYS A 398 -9.40 -27.22 3.59
N VAL A 399 -8.57 -26.98 2.57
CA VAL A 399 -8.43 -25.64 1.95
C VAL A 399 -9.70 -25.28 1.18
N TYR A 400 -10.26 -26.23 0.41
CA TYR A 400 -11.52 -25.99 -0.30
C TYR A 400 -12.67 -25.66 0.66
N ALA A 401 -12.80 -26.40 1.74
CA ALA A 401 -13.82 -26.14 2.77
C ALA A 401 -13.66 -24.75 3.37
N ALA A 402 -12.43 -24.33 3.67
CA ALA A 402 -12.14 -23.00 4.21
C ALA A 402 -12.48 -21.88 3.22
N TYR A 403 -12.12 -22.03 1.94
CA TYR A 403 -12.40 -21.03 0.90
C TYR A 403 -13.91 -20.91 0.65
N ARG A 404 -14.60 -22.04 0.59
CA ARG A 404 -16.05 -22.05 0.45
C ARG A 404 -16.74 -21.36 1.63
N ALA A 405 -16.34 -21.68 2.85
CA ALA A 405 -16.88 -21.04 4.05
C ALA A 405 -16.59 -19.53 4.08
N ALA A 406 -15.43 -19.08 3.56
CA ALA A 406 -15.12 -17.66 3.43
C ALA A 406 -16.03 -16.95 2.41
N MET A 407 -16.29 -17.60 1.27
CA MET A 407 -17.16 -17.04 0.22
C MET A 407 -18.65 -17.01 0.61
N GLU A 408 -19.08 -17.92 1.46
CA GLU A 408 -20.47 -18.02 1.95
C GLU A 408 -20.71 -17.14 3.19
N HIS A 409 -19.64 -16.60 3.81
CA HIS A 409 -19.75 -15.75 4.99
C HIS A 409 -20.15 -14.32 4.61
N SER A 410 -21.02 -13.70 5.38
CA SER A 410 -21.49 -12.33 5.16
C SER A 410 -21.36 -11.46 6.40
N GLY A 411 -21.26 -10.15 6.21
CA GLY A 411 -21.21 -9.14 7.26
C GLY A 411 -19.85 -8.97 7.95
N GLN A 412 -18.84 -9.76 7.62
CA GLN A 412 -17.50 -9.65 8.19
C GLN A 412 -16.43 -10.07 7.19
N PRO A 413 -15.26 -9.42 7.17
CA PRO A 413 -14.09 -9.93 6.46
C PRO A 413 -13.63 -11.27 7.05
N THR A 414 -13.05 -12.15 6.23
CA THR A 414 -12.60 -13.48 6.66
C THR A 414 -11.07 -13.57 6.62
N VAL A 415 -10.48 -14.19 7.65
CA VAL A 415 -9.08 -14.63 7.62
C VAL A 415 -8.98 -16.14 7.73
N ILE A 416 -8.20 -16.74 6.86
CA ILE A 416 -7.86 -18.17 6.86
C ILE A 416 -6.42 -18.32 7.35
N LEU A 417 -6.24 -18.93 8.53
CA LEU A 417 -4.94 -19.21 9.11
C LEU A 417 -4.52 -20.64 8.73
N ALA A 418 -3.76 -20.75 7.65
CA ALA A 418 -3.41 -22.04 7.06
C ALA A 418 -2.00 -22.51 7.49
N LYS A 419 -1.92 -23.54 8.31
CA LYS A 419 -0.64 -24.12 8.74
C LYS A 419 0.00 -24.91 7.61
N THR A 420 1.22 -24.52 7.24
CA THR A 420 2.01 -25.13 6.15
C THR A 420 3.43 -25.46 6.60
N ILE A 421 4.23 -25.95 5.67
CA ILE A 421 5.65 -26.22 5.87
C ILE A 421 6.42 -25.40 4.84
N LYS A 422 7.37 -24.57 5.28
CA LYS A 422 8.25 -23.80 4.39
C LYS A 422 9.07 -24.75 3.51
N GLY A 423 9.03 -24.55 2.18
CA GLY A 423 9.72 -25.45 1.25
C GLY A 423 9.08 -26.85 1.09
N TYR A 424 7.78 -26.99 1.37
CA TYR A 424 7.07 -28.27 1.24
C TYR A 424 7.18 -28.86 -0.17
N GLY A 425 7.62 -30.14 -0.25
CA GLY A 425 7.76 -30.85 -1.51
C GLY A 425 9.11 -30.64 -2.24
N LEU A 426 10.02 -29.83 -1.68
CA LEU A 426 11.36 -29.63 -2.26
C LEU A 426 12.43 -30.63 -1.76
N GLY A 427 12.03 -31.66 -1.03
CA GLY A 427 12.93 -32.65 -0.47
C GLY A 427 13.23 -32.43 1.02
N SER A 428 13.77 -33.47 1.68
CA SER A 428 14.03 -33.47 3.14
C SER A 428 15.19 -32.55 3.56
N SER A 429 16.13 -32.28 2.65
CA SER A 429 17.21 -31.33 2.88
C SER A 429 16.74 -29.87 2.93
N PHE A 430 15.58 -29.56 2.35
CA PHE A 430 15.01 -28.22 2.25
C PHE A 430 13.84 -27.99 3.21
N ALA A 431 12.87 -28.88 3.24
CA ALA A 431 11.58 -28.64 3.89
C ALA A 431 11.69 -28.45 5.40
N GLY A 432 11.22 -27.31 5.91
CA GLY A 432 11.08 -27.01 7.34
C GLY A 432 12.37 -26.61 8.06
N ARG A 433 13.49 -26.43 7.35
CA ARG A 433 14.75 -26.00 7.96
C ARG A 433 14.88 -24.47 7.98
N ASN A 434 15.61 -23.93 8.97
CA ASN A 434 15.78 -22.48 9.07
C ASN A 434 16.50 -21.87 7.86
N ALA A 435 17.45 -22.60 7.25
CA ALA A 435 18.17 -22.16 6.06
C ALA A 435 17.34 -22.21 4.76
N THR A 436 16.13 -22.76 4.77
CA THR A 436 15.30 -23.02 3.58
C THR A 436 15.04 -21.75 2.74
N HIS A 437 14.92 -20.58 3.37
CA HIS A 437 14.66 -19.34 2.66
C HIS A 437 15.80 -18.93 1.70
N GLN A 438 17.06 -19.23 2.07
CA GLN A 438 18.23 -18.83 1.30
C GLN A 438 18.70 -19.89 0.31
N MET A 439 18.10 -21.08 0.30
CA MET A 439 18.46 -22.17 -0.60
C MET A 439 17.93 -21.90 -2.01
N LYS A 440 18.84 -21.72 -2.97
CA LYS A 440 18.55 -21.29 -4.35
C LYS A 440 19.03 -22.27 -5.42
N LYS A 441 19.97 -23.13 -5.07
CA LYS A 441 20.62 -24.07 -5.99
C LYS A 441 20.45 -25.50 -5.48
N LEU A 442 19.93 -26.37 -6.35
CA LEU A 442 19.77 -27.78 -6.11
C LEU A 442 21.01 -28.55 -6.61
N THR A 443 21.49 -29.54 -5.88
CA THR A 443 22.47 -30.50 -6.40
C THR A 443 21.79 -31.43 -7.41
N ILE A 444 22.56 -32.20 -8.15
CA ILE A 444 21.98 -33.19 -9.09
C ILE A 444 21.16 -34.26 -8.34
N GLU A 445 21.59 -34.64 -7.16
CA GLU A 445 20.86 -35.54 -6.27
C GLU A 445 19.55 -34.92 -5.78
N ASP A 446 19.56 -33.64 -5.41
CA ASP A 446 18.34 -32.91 -5.03
C ASP A 446 17.36 -32.82 -6.21
N LEU A 447 17.86 -32.56 -7.44
CA LEU A 447 17.06 -32.52 -8.67
C LEU A 447 16.40 -33.88 -8.96
N LYS A 448 17.18 -34.95 -8.85
CA LYS A 448 16.66 -36.35 -9.02
C LYS A 448 15.61 -36.64 -7.94
N GLY A 449 15.91 -36.33 -6.70
CA GLY A 449 14.97 -36.55 -5.58
C GLY A 449 13.68 -35.71 -5.73
N LEU A 450 13.79 -34.48 -6.23
CA LEU A 450 12.60 -33.64 -6.51
C LEU A 450 11.78 -34.21 -7.68
N ARG A 451 12.44 -34.57 -8.79
CA ARG A 451 11.79 -35.21 -9.95
C ARG A 451 11.03 -36.47 -9.55
N ASP A 452 11.69 -37.37 -8.82
CA ASP A 452 11.10 -38.65 -8.39
C ASP A 452 9.93 -38.44 -7.43
N GLY A 453 10.08 -37.52 -6.48
CA GLY A 453 9.04 -37.15 -5.51
C GLY A 453 7.81 -36.49 -6.17
N LEU A 454 7.99 -35.79 -7.26
CA LEU A 454 6.94 -35.17 -8.07
C LEU A 454 6.48 -36.07 -9.23
N GLN A 455 7.15 -37.20 -9.48
CA GLN A 455 6.87 -38.12 -10.58
C GLN A 455 6.93 -37.47 -11.97
N ILE A 456 7.94 -36.58 -12.19
CA ILE A 456 8.16 -35.92 -13.48
C ILE A 456 8.88 -36.90 -14.43
N PRO A 457 8.39 -37.14 -15.66
CA PRO A 457 8.95 -38.11 -16.59
C PRO A 457 10.18 -37.56 -17.35
N ILE A 458 11.23 -37.17 -16.62
CA ILE A 458 12.51 -36.72 -17.13
C ILE A 458 13.57 -37.72 -16.72
N SER A 459 14.42 -38.17 -17.64
CA SER A 459 15.43 -39.18 -17.40
C SER A 459 16.64 -38.61 -16.61
N ASP A 460 17.42 -39.51 -15.99
CA ASP A 460 18.67 -39.12 -15.33
C ASP A 460 19.66 -38.55 -16.35
N GLU A 461 19.70 -39.08 -17.56
CA GLU A 461 20.58 -38.58 -18.63
C GLU A 461 20.27 -37.13 -19.04
N GLU A 462 18.96 -36.78 -19.09
CA GLU A 462 18.55 -35.40 -19.39
C GLU A 462 18.95 -34.43 -18.27
N LEU A 463 18.84 -34.85 -16.99
CA LEU A 463 19.24 -34.00 -15.85
C LEU A 463 20.78 -33.87 -15.75
N GLU A 464 21.52 -34.90 -16.08
CA GLU A 464 22.99 -34.93 -16.02
C GLU A 464 23.65 -34.21 -17.20
N LYS A 465 22.92 -34.03 -18.32
CA LYS A 465 23.45 -33.37 -19.53
C LYS A 465 23.96 -31.96 -19.24
N ASP A 466 23.20 -31.16 -18.50
CA ASP A 466 23.60 -29.87 -17.96
C ASP A 466 22.92 -29.62 -16.60
N PRO A 467 23.67 -29.80 -15.50
CA PRO A 467 23.10 -29.60 -14.15
C PRO A 467 22.63 -28.19 -13.84
N TYR A 468 22.99 -27.20 -14.65
CA TYR A 468 22.55 -25.81 -14.50
C TYR A 468 21.29 -25.48 -15.34
N LEU A 469 20.98 -26.31 -16.34
CA LEU A 469 19.86 -26.14 -17.26
C LEU A 469 18.97 -27.37 -17.32
N PRO A 470 18.51 -27.94 -16.17
CA PRO A 470 17.54 -29.03 -16.21
C PRO A 470 16.30 -28.59 -16.99
N PRO A 471 15.65 -29.46 -17.78
CA PRO A 471 14.54 -29.07 -18.63
C PRO A 471 13.31 -28.66 -17.82
N TYR A 472 12.56 -27.67 -18.32
CA TYR A 472 11.17 -27.48 -17.93
C TYR A 472 10.35 -28.67 -18.42
N TYR A 473 9.16 -28.85 -17.81
CA TYR A 473 8.28 -29.92 -18.20
C TYR A 473 6.91 -29.39 -18.62
N HIS A 474 6.52 -29.71 -19.84
CA HIS A 474 5.18 -29.49 -20.36
C HIS A 474 4.72 -30.78 -21.07
N PRO A 475 3.61 -31.44 -20.66
CA PRO A 475 3.22 -32.75 -21.19
C PRO A 475 2.65 -32.67 -22.62
N GLY A 476 2.43 -31.48 -23.15
CA GLY A 476 1.76 -31.22 -24.42
C GLY A 476 0.33 -30.68 -24.25
N GLU A 477 -0.13 -29.97 -25.25
CA GLU A 477 -1.44 -29.29 -25.21
C GLU A 477 -2.61 -30.27 -25.10
N ASP A 478 -2.49 -31.49 -25.64
CA ASP A 478 -3.52 -32.51 -25.64
C ASP A 478 -3.58 -33.38 -24.35
N ASP A 479 -2.70 -33.09 -23.38
CA ASP A 479 -2.72 -33.80 -22.09
C ASP A 479 -3.98 -33.46 -21.28
N GLU A 480 -4.59 -34.50 -20.68
CA GLU A 480 -5.80 -34.38 -19.87
C GLU A 480 -5.68 -33.30 -18.75
N GLY A 481 -4.50 -33.22 -18.11
CA GLY A 481 -4.26 -32.22 -17.04
C GLY A 481 -4.21 -30.81 -17.55
N ILE A 482 -3.61 -30.56 -18.72
CA ILE A 482 -3.58 -29.25 -19.38
C ILE A 482 -4.99 -28.85 -19.82
N GLN A 483 -5.73 -29.75 -20.46
CA GLN A 483 -7.10 -29.48 -20.90
C GLN A 483 -8.02 -29.19 -19.70
N TYR A 484 -7.92 -29.99 -18.62
CA TYR A 484 -8.68 -29.78 -17.40
C TYR A 484 -8.37 -28.39 -16.77
N MET A 485 -7.09 -28.02 -16.66
CA MET A 485 -6.66 -26.73 -16.10
C MET A 485 -7.21 -25.55 -16.91
N LYS A 486 -7.14 -25.61 -18.25
CA LYS A 486 -7.68 -24.59 -19.17
C LYS A 486 -9.20 -24.49 -19.06
N GLU A 487 -9.90 -25.62 -19.04
CA GLU A 487 -11.37 -25.70 -18.89
C GLU A 487 -11.84 -25.06 -17.57
N ARG A 488 -11.10 -25.30 -16.45
CA ARG A 488 -11.40 -24.65 -15.17
C ARG A 488 -11.27 -23.15 -15.26
N ARG A 489 -10.21 -22.64 -15.88
CA ARG A 489 -10.01 -21.20 -16.06
C ARG A 489 -11.05 -20.58 -17.00
N GLU A 490 -11.40 -21.24 -18.08
CA GLU A 490 -12.46 -20.80 -18.98
C GLU A 490 -13.81 -20.67 -18.26
N LYS A 491 -14.20 -21.67 -17.47
CA LYS A 491 -15.43 -21.65 -16.67
C LYS A 491 -15.45 -20.52 -15.62
N LEU A 492 -14.27 -20.10 -15.13
CA LEU A 492 -14.12 -19.03 -14.16
C LEU A 492 -13.84 -17.66 -14.82
N GLY A 493 -13.89 -17.54 -16.15
CA GLY A 493 -13.75 -16.26 -16.85
C GLY A 493 -12.32 -15.86 -17.19
N GLY A 494 -11.43 -16.80 -17.46
CA GLY A 494 -10.11 -16.53 -18.05
C GLY A 494 -8.92 -16.71 -17.12
N GLY A 495 -7.73 -16.45 -17.64
CA GLY A 495 -6.45 -16.60 -16.95
C GLY A 495 -6.25 -15.60 -15.82
N LEU A 496 -5.38 -15.96 -14.86
CA LEU A 496 -4.92 -15.10 -13.76
C LEU A 496 -3.42 -15.37 -13.50
N PRO A 497 -2.63 -14.36 -13.06
CA PRO A 497 -2.96 -12.93 -13.04
C PRO A 497 -3.25 -12.38 -14.44
N GLU A 498 -4.09 -11.38 -14.52
CA GLU A 498 -4.36 -10.62 -15.73
C GLU A 498 -4.67 -9.16 -15.36
N ARG A 499 -4.02 -8.21 -16.03
CA ARG A 499 -4.39 -6.80 -15.98
C ARG A 499 -4.87 -6.37 -17.34
N ARG A 500 -5.99 -5.65 -17.38
CA ARG A 500 -6.61 -5.20 -18.62
C ARG A 500 -6.91 -3.71 -18.54
N VAL A 501 -6.57 -2.99 -19.59
CA VAL A 501 -6.93 -1.57 -19.74
C VAL A 501 -7.92 -1.48 -20.87
N ASP A 502 -9.19 -1.43 -20.52
CA ASP A 502 -10.32 -1.33 -21.45
C ASP A 502 -11.42 -0.47 -20.81
N TYR A 503 -11.50 0.79 -21.18
CA TYR A 503 -12.48 1.74 -20.65
C TYR A 503 -12.81 2.83 -21.66
N GLU A 504 -13.99 3.43 -21.54
CA GLU A 504 -14.36 4.64 -22.26
C GLU A 504 -13.78 5.88 -21.58
N PRO A 505 -12.97 6.70 -22.28
CA PRO A 505 -12.42 7.93 -21.70
C PRO A 505 -13.53 8.87 -21.21
N PRO A 506 -13.39 9.46 -20.01
CA PRO A 506 -14.36 10.43 -19.54
C PRO A 506 -14.29 11.72 -20.36
N THR A 507 -15.44 12.34 -20.60
CA THR A 507 -15.46 13.68 -21.18
C THR A 507 -14.90 14.68 -20.17
N LEU A 508 -13.74 15.26 -20.49
CA LEU A 508 -13.09 16.25 -19.61
C LEU A 508 -13.84 17.59 -19.59
N PRO A 509 -13.79 18.32 -18.46
CA PRO A 509 -14.36 19.66 -18.36
C PRO A 509 -13.75 20.63 -19.37
N ALA A 510 -14.60 21.46 -20.00
CA ALA A 510 -14.16 22.45 -20.94
C ALA A 510 -13.24 23.51 -20.31
N LYS A 511 -12.35 24.12 -21.09
CA LYS A 511 -11.34 25.10 -20.64
C LYS A 511 -11.94 26.24 -19.80
N GLU A 512 -13.15 26.67 -20.13
CA GLU A 512 -13.87 27.77 -19.45
C GLU A 512 -14.15 27.48 -17.97
N LYS A 513 -14.22 26.19 -17.58
CA LYS A 513 -14.46 25.77 -16.19
C LYS A 513 -13.28 26.04 -15.26
N TYR A 514 -12.10 26.17 -15.82
CA TYR A 514 -10.88 26.54 -15.11
C TYR A 514 -10.72 28.06 -15.00
N GLY A 515 -11.42 28.83 -15.84
CA GLY A 515 -11.28 30.29 -15.97
C GLY A 515 -11.72 31.14 -14.77
N GLN A 516 -12.34 30.54 -13.75
CA GLN A 516 -12.67 31.28 -12.53
C GLN A 516 -11.40 31.72 -11.78
N LEU A 517 -10.39 30.86 -11.73
CA LEU A 517 -9.12 31.18 -11.08
C LEU A 517 -8.27 32.17 -11.89
N ALA A 518 -8.44 32.23 -13.21
CA ALA A 518 -7.78 33.22 -14.07
C ALA A 518 -8.22 34.65 -13.79
N LYS A 519 -9.36 34.87 -13.13
CA LYS A 519 -9.84 36.24 -12.79
C LYS A 519 -9.16 36.79 -11.53
N GLY A 520 -8.41 35.99 -10.79
CA GLY A 520 -7.87 36.37 -9.49
C GLY A 520 -8.97 36.51 -8.42
N SER A 521 -8.61 37.08 -7.27
CA SER A 521 -9.49 37.27 -6.11
C SER A 521 -9.97 38.73 -5.89
N GLY A 522 -9.61 39.63 -6.78
CA GLY A 522 -9.89 41.06 -6.64
C GLY A 522 -9.14 41.65 -5.46
N LYS A 523 -9.86 42.06 -4.40
CA LYS A 523 -9.26 42.59 -3.16
C LYS A 523 -9.28 41.59 -2.01
N GLN A 524 -9.86 40.39 -2.23
CA GLN A 524 -9.95 39.36 -1.21
C GLN A 524 -8.65 38.57 -1.14
N GLU A 525 -8.07 38.45 0.02
CA GLU A 525 -6.97 37.53 0.28
C GLU A 525 -7.52 36.11 0.39
N ILE A 526 -6.97 35.16 -0.35
CA ILE A 526 -7.31 33.74 -0.30
C ILE A 526 -6.04 32.90 -0.43
N ALA A 527 -5.98 31.86 0.35
CA ALA A 527 -4.92 30.86 0.27
C ALA A 527 -5.01 30.03 -1.01
N THR A 528 -3.90 29.48 -1.50
CA THR A 528 -3.91 28.58 -2.67
C THR A 528 -4.72 27.31 -2.41
N THR A 529 -4.77 26.83 -1.16
CA THR A 529 -5.67 25.75 -0.73
C THR A 529 -7.13 26.10 -1.04
N MET A 530 -7.58 27.29 -0.68
CA MET A 530 -8.95 27.75 -0.95
C MET A 530 -9.22 28.01 -2.43
N ALA A 531 -8.22 28.47 -3.18
CA ALA A 531 -8.32 28.61 -4.64
C ALA A 531 -8.57 27.23 -5.28
N TRP A 532 -7.80 26.23 -4.86
CA TRP A 532 -7.97 24.87 -5.32
C TRP A 532 -9.34 24.27 -4.94
N VAL A 533 -9.82 24.45 -3.71
CA VAL A 533 -11.16 24.00 -3.27
C VAL A 533 -12.27 24.60 -4.14
N ARG A 534 -12.15 25.87 -4.54
CA ARG A 534 -13.10 26.50 -5.46
C ARG A 534 -13.10 25.82 -6.83
N LEU A 535 -11.93 25.51 -7.38
CA LEU A 535 -11.79 24.76 -8.62
C LEU A 535 -12.42 23.37 -8.51
N LEU A 536 -12.07 22.62 -7.45
CA LEU A 536 -12.63 21.30 -7.20
C LEU A 536 -14.16 21.33 -7.15
N LYS A 537 -14.73 22.34 -6.47
CA LYS A 537 -16.18 22.50 -6.38
C LYS A 537 -16.84 22.70 -7.74
N ASP A 538 -16.19 23.44 -8.65
CA ASP A 538 -16.70 23.66 -9.99
C ASP A 538 -16.56 22.38 -10.85
N LEU A 539 -15.43 21.68 -10.77
CA LEU A 539 -15.22 20.40 -11.45
C LEU A 539 -16.20 19.32 -10.99
N MET A 540 -16.48 19.23 -9.68
CA MET A 540 -17.42 18.24 -9.12
C MET A 540 -18.91 18.52 -9.50
N ARG A 541 -19.22 19.67 -10.08
CA ARG A 541 -20.54 20.00 -10.62
C ARG A 541 -20.72 19.61 -12.08
N GLU A 542 -19.63 19.29 -12.77
CA GLU A 542 -19.68 18.91 -14.18
C GLU A 542 -20.34 17.53 -14.33
N LYS A 543 -21.45 17.52 -15.04
CA LYS A 543 -22.26 16.32 -15.23
C LYS A 543 -21.49 15.28 -16.05
N GLY A 544 -21.48 14.04 -15.59
CA GLY A 544 -20.77 12.92 -16.21
C GLY A 544 -19.27 12.84 -15.86
N PHE A 545 -18.67 13.94 -15.39
CA PHE A 545 -17.29 13.97 -14.92
C PHE A 545 -17.19 14.11 -13.39
N GLY A 546 -17.98 15.01 -12.82
CA GLY A 546 -17.92 15.33 -11.39
C GLY A 546 -18.19 14.12 -10.48
N GLU A 547 -18.98 13.16 -10.93
CA GLU A 547 -19.27 11.91 -10.22
C GLU A 547 -18.07 10.98 -10.17
N ARG A 548 -17.09 11.14 -11.08
CA ARG A 548 -15.86 10.35 -11.14
C ARG A 548 -14.77 10.88 -10.23
N ILE A 549 -14.90 12.12 -9.71
CA ILE A 549 -13.93 12.68 -8.77
C ILE A 549 -14.13 12.01 -7.41
N VAL A 550 -13.03 11.52 -6.82
CA VAL A 550 -12.99 10.87 -5.50
C VAL A 550 -12.12 11.69 -4.56
N PRO A 551 -12.69 12.63 -3.78
CA PRO A 551 -11.93 13.31 -2.73
C PRO A 551 -11.60 12.35 -1.60
N ILE A 552 -10.34 12.32 -1.18
CA ILE A 552 -9.83 11.46 -0.10
C ILE A 552 -9.17 12.36 0.94
N ILE A 553 -9.60 12.23 2.19
CA ILE A 553 -9.22 13.13 3.27
C ILE A 553 -8.98 12.34 4.56
N PRO A 554 -7.81 12.49 5.22
CA PRO A 554 -7.54 11.89 6.53
C PRO A 554 -7.98 12.82 7.68
N ASP A 555 -9.28 13.07 7.81
CA ASP A 555 -9.93 13.84 8.91
C ASP A 555 -9.68 15.37 8.97
N GLU A 556 -8.99 15.99 8.01
CA GLU A 556 -8.66 17.42 8.09
C GLU A 556 -9.50 18.31 7.14
N ALA A 557 -10.69 17.89 6.77
CA ALA A 557 -11.53 18.61 5.80
C ALA A 557 -11.82 20.07 6.19
N ARG A 558 -11.99 20.37 7.48
CA ARG A 558 -12.23 21.72 7.96
C ARG A 558 -11.00 22.62 7.80
N THR A 559 -9.82 22.08 8.09
CA THR A 559 -8.54 22.81 7.90
C THR A 559 -8.33 23.18 6.43
N PHE A 560 -8.76 22.32 5.50
CA PHE A 560 -8.60 22.56 4.06
C PHE A 560 -9.80 23.29 3.42
N GLY A 561 -10.86 23.66 4.21
CA GLY A 561 -12.06 24.28 3.69
C GLY A 561 -12.97 23.35 2.88
N MET A 562 -12.78 22.04 3.00
CA MET A 562 -13.54 21.01 2.30
C MET A 562 -14.83 20.60 3.02
N ASP A 563 -15.06 21.07 4.24
CA ASP A 563 -16.32 20.89 4.99
C ASP A 563 -17.54 21.44 4.24
N SER A 564 -17.32 22.36 3.30
CA SER A 564 -18.36 22.83 2.39
C SER A 564 -18.97 21.75 1.47
N PHE A 565 -18.32 20.62 1.34
CA PHE A 565 -18.81 19.44 0.58
C PHE A 565 -19.71 18.53 1.43
N PHE A 566 -19.64 18.55 2.77
CA PHE A 566 -20.39 17.64 3.64
C PHE A 566 -21.89 17.66 3.38
N PRO A 567 -22.57 18.82 3.27
CA PRO A 567 -24.01 18.83 3.04
C PRO A 567 -24.44 18.32 1.67
N THR A 568 -23.59 18.48 0.63
CA THR A 568 -23.96 18.26 -0.77
C THR A 568 -23.40 16.96 -1.36
N LYS A 569 -22.15 16.63 -1.05
CA LYS A 569 -21.44 15.46 -1.56
C LYS A 569 -21.38 14.32 -0.56
N LYS A 570 -21.48 14.63 0.72
CA LYS A 570 -21.49 13.73 1.88
C LYS A 570 -20.26 12.84 1.98
N ILE A 571 -19.95 12.43 3.17
CA ILE A 571 -18.95 11.42 3.47
C ILE A 571 -19.55 10.04 3.17
N TYR A 572 -18.77 9.20 2.51
CA TYR A 572 -19.14 7.80 2.29
C TYR A 572 -19.11 7.02 3.60
N ASN A 573 -20.20 6.38 3.92
CA ASN A 573 -20.29 5.41 5.01
C ASN A 573 -21.25 4.29 4.56
N PRO A 574 -20.80 3.01 4.52
CA PRO A 574 -21.63 1.91 4.02
C PRO A 574 -22.90 1.67 4.82
N HIS A 575 -22.98 2.17 6.06
CA HIS A 575 -24.15 2.08 6.94
C HIS A 575 -25.06 3.32 6.91
N GLY A 576 -24.71 4.33 6.09
CA GLY A 576 -25.37 5.62 6.13
C GLY A 576 -25.09 6.39 7.43
N GLN A 577 -26.01 7.23 7.87
CA GLN A 577 -25.89 7.99 9.13
C GLN A 577 -27.03 7.63 10.08
N ASN A 578 -26.78 6.75 11.04
CA ASN A 578 -27.75 6.21 11.99
C ASN A 578 -27.84 7.01 13.30
N TYR A 579 -27.28 8.23 13.31
CA TYR A 579 -27.30 9.15 14.45
C TYR A 579 -27.59 10.58 13.98
N THR A 580 -28.00 11.44 14.90
CA THR A 580 -28.13 12.88 14.63
C THR A 580 -26.80 13.56 14.95
N SER A 581 -26.20 14.24 13.95
CA SER A 581 -24.98 15.01 14.18
C SER A 581 -25.23 16.13 15.21
N VAL A 582 -24.25 16.38 16.07
CA VAL A 582 -24.32 17.44 17.09
C VAL A 582 -24.47 18.82 16.47
N ASP A 583 -24.01 19.01 15.26
CA ASP A 583 -24.06 20.24 14.48
C ASP A 583 -25.09 20.18 13.31
N ALA A 584 -26.11 19.32 13.43
CA ALA A 584 -27.12 19.09 12.38
C ALA A 584 -27.81 20.36 11.88
N ASP A 585 -27.94 21.37 12.74
CA ASP A 585 -28.59 22.64 12.44
C ASP A 585 -27.63 23.64 11.74
N LEU A 586 -26.33 23.35 11.66
CA LEU A 586 -25.37 24.22 11.02
C LEU A 586 -25.39 24.05 9.50
N MET A 587 -25.05 25.10 8.77
CA MET A 587 -25.00 25.10 7.31
C MET A 587 -23.97 24.10 6.77
N LEU A 588 -22.85 23.90 7.48
CA LEU A 588 -21.75 23.00 7.12
C LEU A 588 -21.75 21.75 8.02
N ALA A 589 -22.94 21.23 8.35
CA ALA A 589 -23.10 20.06 9.19
C ALA A 589 -22.39 18.83 8.59
N TYR A 590 -21.74 18.06 9.44
CA TYR A 590 -21.17 16.75 9.11
C TYR A 590 -22.29 15.79 8.66
N ARG A 591 -22.14 15.19 7.49
CA ARG A 591 -23.16 14.29 6.92
C ARG A 591 -22.53 13.09 6.23
N GLU A 592 -23.03 11.92 6.58
CA GLU A 592 -22.66 10.63 5.99
C GLU A 592 -23.79 10.07 5.13
N SER A 593 -23.44 9.19 4.19
CA SER A 593 -24.41 8.49 3.33
C SER A 593 -23.75 7.28 2.67
N GLU A 594 -24.51 6.22 2.42
CA GLU A 594 -24.09 5.07 1.61
C GLU A 594 -23.66 5.50 0.18
N THR A 595 -24.27 6.56 -0.34
CA THR A 595 -23.93 7.15 -1.64
C THR A 595 -22.99 8.35 -1.54
N GLY A 596 -22.36 8.58 -0.39
CA GLY A 596 -21.41 9.67 -0.17
C GLY A 596 -20.25 9.63 -1.13
N GLN A 597 -19.77 10.82 -1.54
CA GLN A 597 -18.72 10.92 -2.55
C GLN A 597 -17.32 11.05 -1.92
N LEU A 598 -17.21 11.58 -0.69
CA LEU A 598 -15.93 11.80 -0.01
C LEU A 598 -15.51 10.53 0.73
N LEU A 599 -14.29 10.07 0.50
CA LEU A 599 -13.66 9.04 1.34
C LEU A 599 -12.94 9.73 2.49
N HIS A 600 -13.43 9.51 3.69
CA HIS A 600 -12.89 10.05 4.93
C HIS A 600 -12.27 8.89 5.74
N THR A 601 -10.94 8.77 5.67
CA THR A 601 -10.24 7.57 6.14
C THR A 601 -9.88 7.59 7.62
N GLY A 602 -10.20 8.70 8.32
CA GLY A 602 -9.71 8.96 9.68
C GLY A 602 -8.24 9.44 9.66
N ILE A 603 -7.66 9.73 10.81
CA ILE A 603 -6.26 10.19 10.96
C ILE A 603 -5.30 9.04 10.56
N ASN A 604 -5.19 8.80 9.26
CA ASN A 604 -4.55 7.63 8.69
C ASN A 604 -4.11 7.87 7.25
N GLU A 605 -2.93 8.43 7.09
CA GLU A 605 -2.37 8.75 5.77
C GLU A 605 -2.02 7.48 4.97
N ALA A 606 -1.58 6.40 5.63
CA ALA A 606 -1.29 5.14 4.96
C ALA A 606 -2.54 4.53 4.31
N GLY A 607 -3.66 4.48 5.05
CA GLY A 607 -4.95 4.06 4.50
C GLY A 607 -5.50 5.02 3.44
N SER A 608 -5.24 6.32 3.57
CA SER A 608 -5.61 7.30 2.54
C SER A 608 -4.88 7.05 1.22
N VAL A 609 -3.58 6.71 1.25
CA VAL A 609 -2.83 6.34 0.04
C VAL A 609 -3.31 5.01 -0.52
N ALA A 610 -3.68 4.05 0.32
CA ALA A 610 -4.28 2.78 -0.14
C ALA A 610 -5.65 3.01 -0.82
N ALA A 611 -6.51 3.87 -0.25
CA ALA A 611 -7.77 4.29 -0.88
C ALA A 611 -7.52 5.05 -2.20
N PHE A 612 -6.51 5.94 -2.21
CA PHE A 612 -6.08 6.61 -3.43
C PHE A 612 -5.65 5.62 -4.50
N THR A 613 -4.86 4.60 -4.15
CA THR A 613 -4.37 3.58 -5.07
C THR A 613 -5.53 2.80 -5.71
N ALA A 614 -6.50 2.35 -4.91
CA ALA A 614 -7.69 1.66 -5.41
C ALA A 614 -8.49 2.51 -6.41
N ALA A 615 -8.73 3.78 -6.07
CA ALA A 615 -9.43 4.70 -6.97
C ALA A 615 -8.60 5.06 -8.21
N ALA A 616 -7.28 5.28 -8.04
CA ALA A 616 -6.35 5.69 -9.10
C ALA A 616 -6.10 4.62 -10.16
N THR A 617 -6.33 3.36 -9.83
CA THR A 617 -6.14 2.22 -10.73
C THR A 617 -7.46 1.61 -11.22
N SER A 618 -8.59 2.20 -10.83
CA SER A 618 -9.94 1.73 -11.19
C SER A 618 -10.18 1.61 -12.68
N TYR A 619 -9.48 2.40 -13.50
CA TYR A 619 -9.49 2.31 -14.96
C TYR A 619 -9.03 0.94 -15.49
N ALA A 620 -8.16 0.24 -14.75
CA ALA A 620 -7.66 -1.10 -15.09
C ALA A 620 -8.33 -2.21 -14.26
N THR A 621 -8.54 -1.98 -12.95
CA THR A 621 -9.15 -2.99 -12.07
C THR A 621 -10.63 -3.18 -12.38
N HIS A 622 -11.31 -2.12 -12.78
CA HIS A 622 -12.76 -2.11 -12.99
C HIS A 622 -13.22 -1.68 -14.40
N GLY A 623 -12.32 -1.17 -15.24
CA GLY A 623 -12.72 -0.51 -16.52
C GLY A 623 -13.49 0.80 -16.31
N GLU A 624 -13.41 1.39 -15.11
CA GLU A 624 -14.08 2.63 -14.72
C GLU A 624 -13.04 3.69 -14.30
N PRO A 625 -12.71 4.65 -15.18
CA PRO A 625 -11.72 5.68 -14.82
C PRO A 625 -12.28 6.62 -13.76
N MET A 626 -11.69 6.59 -12.59
CA MET A 626 -11.97 7.52 -11.49
C MET A 626 -10.82 8.52 -11.34
N VAL A 627 -11.12 9.69 -10.81
CA VAL A 627 -10.17 10.79 -10.61
C VAL A 627 -9.99 11.04 -9.11
N PRO A 628 -9.09 10.29 -8.44
CA PRO A 628 -8.84 10.52 -7.03
C PRO A 628 -8.07 11.83 -6.82
N VAL A 629 -8.46 12.51 -5.76
CA VAL A 629 -7.86 13.73 -5.27
C VAL A 629 -7.62 13.57 -3.77
N TYR A 630 -6.39 13.26 -3.41
CA TYR A 630 -5.99 13.05 -2.02
C TYR A 630 -5.33 14.32 -1.47
N ILE A 631 -5.93 14.92 -0.43
CA ILE A 631 -5.41 16.09 0.26
C ILE A 631 -4.98 15.73 1.69
N PHE A 632 -3.82 16.19 2.11
CA PHE A 632 -3.22 15.83 3.38
C PHE A 632 -2.29 16.94 3.89
N TYR A 633 -1.96 16.93 5.19
CA TYR A 633 -0.87 17.73 5.71
C TYR A 633 0.45 17.38 5.01
N SER A 634 1.07 18.35 4.36
CA SER A 634 2.25 18.16 3.50
C SER A 634 3.36 17.33 4.17
N MET A 635 3.64 17.61 5.44
CA MET A 635 4.65 16.90 6.24
C MET A 635 4.40 15.40 6.35
N PHE A 636 3.12 14.94 6.38
CA PHE A 636 2.77 13.54 6.59
C PHE A 636 2.58 12.73 5.31
N GLY A 637 2.77 13.34 4.15
CA GLY A 637 2.72 12.64 2.86
C GLY A 637 3.94 11.75 2.63
N PHE A 638 4.87 12.20 1.80
CA PHE A 638 6.03 11.39 1.37
C PHE A 638 6.89 10.89 2.52
N GLN A 639 7.10 11.69 3.57
CA GLN A 639 7.90 11.28 4.72
C GLN A 639 7.29 10.08 5.45
N ARG A 640 5.96 10.03 5.57
CA ARG A 640 5.27 8.98 6.33
C ARG A 640 4.81 7.80 5.48
N THR A 641 4.47 8.03 4.21
CA THR A 641 3.83 7.05 3.33
C THR A 641 4.58 6.86 2.01
N GLY A 642 5.87 7.16 1.97
CA GLY A 642 6.68 7.10 0.75
C GLY A 642 6.66 5.73 0.08
N ASP A 643 6.69 4.64 0.85
CA ASP A 643 6.63 3.27 0.33
C ASP A 643 5.25 2.95 -0.28
N PHE A 644 4.15 3.38 0.36
CA PHE A 644 2.80 3.28 -0.23
C PHE A 644 2.68 4.05 -1.54
N ILE A 645 3.25 5.26 -1.61
CA ILE A 645 3.26 6.06 -2.85
C ILE A 645 4.11 5.38 -3.93
N TRP A 646 5.23 4.76 -3.53
CA TRP A 646 6.06 3.97 -4.45
C TRP A 646 5.27 2.79 -5.04
N ALA A 647 4.61 2.00 -4.21
CA ALA A 647 3.74 0.91 -4.63
C ALA A 647 2.55 1.38 -5.50
N ALA A 648 1.92 2.52 -5.14
CA ALA A 648 0.84 3.12 -5.94
C ALA A 648 1.30 3.48 -7.35
N THR A 649 2.50 4.05 -7.49
CA THR A 649 3.05 4.40 -8.80
C THR A 649 3.51 3.18 -9.60
N ASP A 650 3.97 2.11 -8.94
CA ASP A 650 4.24 0.82 -9.59
C ASP A 650 2.94 0.18 -10.10
N GLN A 651 1.85 0.29 -9.35
CA GLN A 651 0.49 -0.13 -9.77
C GLN A 651 -0.09 0.74 -10.90
N MET A 652 0.66 1.74 -11.39
CA MET A 652 0.27 2.66 -12.47
C MET A 652 -0.91 3.56 -12.12
N SER A 653 -0.93 4.08 -10.90
CA SER A 653 -1.92 5.04 -10.42
C SER A 653 -1.97 6.32 -11.27
N ARG A 654 -3.19 6.89 -11.40
CA ARG A 654 -3.48 8.18 -12.05
C ARG A 654 -4.31 9.05 -11.11
N GLY A 655 -3.87 10.27 -10.81
CA GLY A 655 -4.62 11.15 -9.91
C GLY A 655 -3.79 12.29 -9.35
N PHE A 656 -4.35 12.97 -8.36
CA PHE A 656 -3.75 14.15 -7.74
C PHE A 656 -3.54 13.93 -6.25
N MET A 657 -2.34 14.22 -5.79
CA MET A 657 -1.96 14.30 -4.38
C MET A 657 -1.65 15.74 -4.04
N LEU A 658 -2.21 16.26 -2.96
CA LEU A 658 -2.16 17.65 -2.58
C LEU A 658 -1.57 17.79 -1.18
N GLY A 659 -0.31 18.19 -1.11
CA GLY A 659 0.35 18.55 0.14
C GLY A 659 -0.14 19.91 0.61
N ALA A 660 -1.18 19.94 1.43
CA ALA A 660 -1.72 21.17 2.00
C ALA A 660 -0.97 21.53 3.29
N THR A 661 -1.16 22.78 3.76
CA THR A 661 -0.32 23.33 4.84
C THR A 661 1.17 23.24 4.49
N ALA A 662 1.49 23.47 3.21
CA ALA A 662 2.83 23.34 2.67
C ALA A 662 3.77 24.43 3.19
N GLY A 663 5.07 24.13 3.14
CA GLY A 663 6.13 25.06 3.50
C GLY A 663 6.51 25.05 4.97
N ARG A 664 7.74 25.51 5.26
CA ARG A 664 8.29 25.47 6.62
C ARG A 664 7.93 26.71 7.44
N THR A 665 7.75 27.86 6.80
CA THR A 665 7.45 29.13 7.49
C THR A 665 6.01 29.57 7.34
N THR A 666 5.22 28.86 6.54
CA THR A 666 3.86 29.29 6.18
C THR A 666 2.84 29.03 7.28
N LEU A 667 3.04 27.99 8.10
CA LEU A 667 2.21 27.71 9.27
C LEU A 667 2.57 28.64 10.43
N THR A 668 1.56 29.22 11.06
CA THR A 668 1.72 30.16 12.18
C THR A 668 1.54 29.41 13.49
N GLY A 669 2.59 29.37 14.33
CA GLY A 669 2.51 28.81 15.67
C GLY A 669 2.41 27.28 15.76
N GLU A 670 2.40 26.59 14.65
CA GLU A 670 2.39 25.13 14.61
C GLU A 670 3.76 24.52 15.02
N GLY A 671 3.74 23.28 15.47
CA GLY A 671 4.96 22.60 15.90
C GLY A 671 5.82 22.07 14.75
N LEU A 672 7.05 21.67 15.09
CA LEU A 672 8.03 21.07 14.17
C LEU A 672 7.44 20.02 13.23
N GLN A 673 6.56 19.16 13.73
CA GLN A 673 5.98 18.04 12.96
C GLN A 673 5.06 18.47 11.81
N HIS A 674 4.66 19.76 11.73
CA HIS A 674 3.86 20.29 10.64
C HIS A 674 4.66 21.16 9.66
N ALA A 675 5.87 21.58 10.03
CA ALA A 675 6.70 22.49 9.25
C ALA A 675 7.48 21.76 8.16
N ASP A 676 6.84 21.52 7.00
CA ASP A 676 7.41 20.79 5.88
C ASP A 676 8.44 21.62 5.09
N GLY A 677 9.68 21.19 5.08
CA GLY A 677 10.74 21.80 4.28
C GLY A 677 11.37 20.89 3.23
N HIS A 678 10.86 19.67 2.99
CA HIS A 678 11.57 18.66 2.20
C HIS A 678 10.69 17.75 1.34
N SER A 679 9.38 17.78 1.45
CA SER A 679 8.49 16.89 0.65
C SER A 679 8.69 16.97 -0.86
N PRO A 680 8.99 18.14 -1.49
CA PRO A 680 9.28 18.17 -2.92
C PRO A 680 10.54 17.38 -3.33
N LEU A 681 11.54 17.24 -2.45
CA LEU A 681 12.71 16.38 -2.69
C LEU A 681 12.37 14.91 -2.59
N LEU A 682 11.57 14.52 -1.60
CA LEU A 682 11.09 13.15 -1.48
C LEU A 682 10.21 12.78 -2.68
N ALA A 683 9.34 13.66 -3.12
CA ALA A 683 8.55 13.50 -4.33
C ALA A 683 9.42 13.32 -5.59
N ALA A 684 10.53 14.06 -5.69
CA ALA A 684 11.48 13.98 -6.80
C ALA A 684 12.16 12.62 -6.95
N THR A 685 12.23 11.82 -5.87
CA THR A 685 12.81 10.46 -5.90
C THR A 685 11.94 9.46 -6.65
N ASN A 686 10.63 9.69 -6.75
CA ASN A 686 9.70 8.79 -7.42
C ASN A 686 9.56 9.18 -8.91
N PRO A 687 9.90 8.29 -9.86
CA PRO A 687 9.94 8.63 -11.29
C PRO A 687 8.57 8.92 -11.92
N ALA A 688 7.48 8.46 -11.30
CA ALA A 688 6.11 8.65 -11.81
C ALA A 688 5.32 9.74 -11.06
N VAL A 689 5.93 10.45 -10.12
CA VAL A 689 5.33 11.61 -9.46
C VAL A 689 5.78 12.88 -10.17
N VAL A 690 4.83 13.70 -10.64
CA VAL A 690 5.06 15.01 -11.26
C VAL A 690 4.81 16.07 -10.19
N SER A 691 5.89 16.67 -9.68
CA SER A 691 5.83 17.58 -8.51
C SER A 691 5.76 19.03 -8.92
N TRP A 692 4.78 19.76 -8.36
CA TRP A 692 4.50 21.17 -8.63
C TRP A 692 4.44 22.01 -7.36
N ASP A 693 4.96 23.23 -7.42
CA ASP A 693 4.93 24.22 -6.34
C ASP A 693 4.33 25.56 -6.86
N PRO A 694 3.02 25.58 -7.18
CA PRO A 694 2.37 26.76 -7.74
C PRO A 694 2.20 27.87 -6.73
N ALA A 695 2.38 29.12 -7.17
CA ALA A 695 2.18 30.31 -6.37
C ALA A 695 0.74 30.85 -6.42
N TYR A 696 0.06 30.72 -7.55
CA TYR A 696 -1.20 31.37 -7.83
C TYR A 696 -2.29 30.43 -8.34
N GLY A 697 -3.56 30.85 -8.16
CA GLY A 697 -4.72 30.05 -8.56
C GLY A 697 -4.78 29.76 -10.06
N PHE A 698 -4.36 30.67 -10.92
CA PHE A 698 -4.33 30.43 -12.38
C PHE A 698 -3.27 29.38 -12.75
N GLU A 699 -2.13 29.32 -12.05
CA GLU A 699 -1.13 28.27 -12.24
C GLU A 699 -1.72 26.90 -11.88
N ILE A 700 -2.42 26.80 -10.73
CA ILE A 700 -3.12 25.60 -10.31
C ILE A 700 -4.10 25.15 -11.40
N ALA A 701 -4.87 26.08 -11.99
CA ALA A 701 -5.84 25.78 -13.02
C ALA A 701 -5.21 25.16 -14.27
N HIS A 702 -4.09 25.72 -14.76
CA HIS A 702 -3.36 25.19 -15.91
C HIS A 702 -2.75 23.82 -15.61
N ILE A 703 -2.12 23.64 -14.45
CA ILE A 703 -1.52 22.37 -14.03
C ILE A 703 -2.57 21.26 -13.89
N MET A 704 -3.69 21.56 -13.20
CA MET A 704 -4.78 20.59 -13.03
C MET A 704 -5.40 20.18 -14.38
N ARG A 705 -5.61 21.13 -15.28
CA ARG A 705 -6.14 20.86 -16.63
C ARG A 705 -5.18 19.96 -17.42
N GLN A 706 -3.90 20.32 -17.45
CA GLN A 706 -2.89 19.53 -18.15
C GLN A 706 -2.74 18.12 -17.56
N GLY A 707 -2.83 17.99 -16.21
CA GLY A 707 -2.81 16.69 -15.56
C GLY A 707 -3.99 15.81 -15.96
N LEU A 708 -5.20 16.37 -16.01
CA LEU A 708 -6.40 15.66 -16.48
C LEU A 708 -6.27 15.25 -17.95
N GLU A 709 -5.82 16.17 -18.81
CA GLU A 709 -5.60 15.89 -20.23
C GLU A 709 -4.55 14.77 -20.42
N ARG A 710 -3.46 14.80 -19.69
CA ARG A 710 -2.40 13.78 -19.75
C ARG A 710 -2.87 12.40 -19.29
N MET A 711 -3.58 12.32 -18.16
CA MET A 711 -3.98 11.06 -17.56
C MET A 711 -5.21 10.43 -18.21
N TYR A 712 -6.19 11.23 -18.61
CA TYR A 712 -7.50 10.75 -19.05
C TYR A 712 -7.94 11.22 -20.44
N GLY A 713 -7.32 12.25 -21.01
CA GLY A 713 -7.71 12.87 -22.27
C GLY A 713 -6.72 12.62 -23.42
N GLY A 714 -6.91 13.37 -24.52
CA GLY A 714 -6.04 13.35 -25.71
C GLY A 714 -6.14 12.08 -26.56
N ASP A 715 -5.40 12.06 -27.67
CA ASP A 715 -5.45 11.02 -28.72
C ASP A 715 -4.48 9.84 -28.47
N ALA A 716 -3.63 9.91 -27.42
CA ALA A 716 -2.73 8.82 -27.08
C ALA A 716 -3.51 7.56 -26.66
N PRO A 717 -3.00 6.34 -26.95
CA PRO A 717 -3.63 5.10 -26.51
C PRO A 717 -3.87 5.08 -24.99
N GLN A 718 -4.94 4.44 -24.55
CA GLN A 718 -5.25 4.34 -23.11
C GLN A 718 -4.20 3.52 -22.35
N THR A 719 -3.48 2.64 -23.04
CA THR A 719 -2.37 1.83 -22.56
C THR A 719 -1.03 2.59 -22.50
N ASP A 720 -0.97 3.84 -23.03
CA ASP A 720 0.28 4.62 -23.03
C ASP A 720 0.80 4.81 -21.59
N MET A 721 2.01 4.33 -21.34
CA MET A 721 2.67 4.40 -20.04
C MET A 721 2.90 5.84 -19.56
N ALA A 722 2.98 6.82 -20.46
CA ALA A 722 3.13 8.23 -20.13
C ALA A 722 1.91 8.82 -19.40
N ARG A 723 0.74 8.15 -19.47
CA ARG A 723 -0.48 8.50 -18.74
C ARG A 723 -0.41 8.13 -17.25
N ASN A 724 0.42 7.15 -16.89
CA ASN A 724 0.47 6.54 -15.56
C ASN A 724 1.37 7.34 -14.63
N VAL A 725 0.89 8.49 -14.22
CA VAL A 725 1.57 9.45 -13.35
C VAL A 725 0.65 9.97 -12.27
N VAL A 726 1.25 10.41 -11.16
CA VAL A 726 0.57 11.09 -10.05
C VAL A 726 1.07 12.54 -10.02
N TYR A 727 0.15 13.49 -10.08
CA TYR A 727 0.44 14.90 -9.91
C TYR A 727 0.47 15.24 -8.42
N TYR A 728 1.60 15.72 -7.94
CA TYR A 728 1.75 16.24 -6.59
C TYR A 728 1.83 17.76 -6.63
N LEU A 729 0.91 18.45 -5.95
CA LEU A 729 0.88 19.91 -5.84
C LEU A 729 1.02 20.30 -4.37
N THR A 730 1.86 21.26 -4.09
CA THR A 730 1.89 21.95 -2.80
C THR A 730 0.82 23.03 -2.73
N LEU A 731 0.11 23.12 -1.62
CA LEU A 731 -0.93 24.11 -1.36
C LEU A 731 -0.68 24.77 0.00
N TYR A 732 -0.76 26.08 0.03
CA TYR A 732 -0.43 26.88 1.20
C TYR A 732 -1.67 27.43 1.89
N ASN A 733 -1.55 27.65 3.21
CA ASN A 733 -2.62 28.24 4.03
C ASN A 733 -2.55 29.76 4.13
N GLU A 734 -1.44 30.37 3.72
CA GLU A 734 -1.28 31.83 3.79
C GLU A 734 -2.23 32.52 2.81
N PRO A 735 -3.15 33.34 3.29
CA PRO A 735 -4.01 34.14 2.42
C PRO A 735 -3.21 35.30 1.77
N ILE A 736 -3.30 35.39 0.45
CA ILE A 736 -2.76 36.48 -0.34
C ILE A 736 -3.80 36.96 -1.35
N VAL A 737 -3.68 38.19 -1.83
CA VAL A 737 -4.46 38.60 -2.98
C VAL A 737 -4.00 37.79 -4.20
N GLN A 738 -4.87 36.96 -4.72
CA GLN A 738 -4.59 36.19 -5.93
C GLN A 738 -4.66 37.11 -7.15
N PRO A 739 -3.56 37.29 -7.88
CA PRO A 739 -3.58 38.15 -9.08
C PRO A 739 -4.40 37.49 -10.19
N PRO A 740 -4.94 38.30 -11.12
CA PRO A 740 -5.48 37.76 -12.36
C PRO A 740 -4.36 37.15 -13.19
N GLU A 741 -4.73 36.18 -14.06
CA GLU A 741 -3.81 35.63 -15.06
C GLU A 741 -3.22 36.76 -15.91
N PRO A 742 -1.89 36.86 -16.02
CA PRO A 742 -1.25 37.89 -16.83
C PRO A 742 -1.66 37.82 -18.31
N GLU A 743 -1.88 38.97 -18.94
CA GLU A 743 -2.09 39.01 -20.39
C GLU A 743 -0.83 38.54 -21.13
N GLY A 744 -0.99 37.56 -22.04
CA GLY A 744 0.15 36.97 -22.75
C GLY A 744 0.99 35.99 -21.90
N LEU A 745 0.39 35.37 -20.85
CA LEU A 745 1.04 34.35 -20.04
C LEU A 745 1.69 33.27 -20.91
N ASP A 746 2.97 32.98 -20.67
CA ASP A 746 3.68 31.85 -21.24
C ASP A 746 3.22 30.54 -20.57
N VAL A 747 2.08 29.98 -21.05
CA VAL A 747 1.51 28.74 -20.52
C VAL A 747 2.43 27.55 -20.81
N ASP A 748 3.16 27.51 -21.92
CA ASP A 748 4.11 26.45 -22.22
C ASP A 748 5.26 26.44 -21.19
N GLY A 749 5.82 27.61 -20.91
CA GLY A 749 6.83 27.76 -19.87
C GLY A 749 6.33 27.39 -18.48
N LEU A 750 5.14 27.81 -18.08
CA LEU A 750 4.48 27.42 -16.84
C LEU A 750 4.41 25.90 -16.72
N LEU A 751 3.97 25.21 -17.76
CA LEU A 751 3.80 23.74 -17.79
C LEU A 751 5.13 22.98 -17.99
N ARG A 752 6.23 23.67 -18.37
CA ARG A 752 7.59 23.12 -18.38
C ARG A 752 8.33 23.31 -17.06
N GLY A 753 7.78 24.12 -16.15
CA GLY A 753 8.31 24.30 -14.82
C GLY A 753 8.78 25.72 -14.46
N MET A 754 8.86 26.68 -15.41
CA MET A 754 9.13 28.07 -15.11
C MET A 754 8.72 29.03 -16.23
N TYR A 755 8.40 30.26 -15.86
CA TYR A 755 8.14 31.35 -16.80
C TYR A 755 8.48 32.70 -16.16
N ARG A 756 8.76 33.76 -16.98
CA ARG A 756 8.98 35.10 -16.45
C ARG A 756 7.64 35.75 -16.09
N TYR A 757 7.46 35.96 -14.79
CA TYR A 757 6.25 36.57 -14.24
C TYR A 757 6.24 38.09 -14.33
N ALA A 758 7.37 38.75 -13.95
CA ALA A 758 7.50 40.20 -14.00
C ALA A 758 8.86 40.62 -14.58
N ALA A 759 8.83 41.46 -15.56
CA ALA A 759 10.05 42.08 -16.10
C ALA A 759 10.53 43.21 -15.18
N GLY A 760 11.83 43.40 -15.10
CA GLY A 760 12.43 44.51 -14.37
C GLY A 760 12.22 45.82 -15.10
N ASP A 761 11.83 46.86 -14.37
CA ASP A 761 11.66 48.23 -14.88
C ASP A 761 12.97 49.00 -14.73
N ASP A 762 13.59 49.40 -15.85
CA ASP A 762 14.80 50.19 -15.91
C ASP A 762 14.54 51.68 -16.17
N SER A 763 13.28 52.10 -16.24
CA SER A 763 12.93 53.50 -16.47
C SER A 763 13.50 54.43 -15.41
N GLY A 764 14.29 55.42 -15.84
CA GLY A 764 14.91 56.42 -14.95
C GLY A 764 16.21 56.01 -14.26
N LEU A 765 16.78 54.81 -14.55
CA LEU A 765 17.98 54.28 -13.89
C LEU A 765 19.30 54.44 -14.68
N GLY A 766 19.32 55.18 -15.75
CA GLY A 766 20.51 55.39 -16.60
C GLY A 766 20.68 54.34 -17.69
N ASP A 767 21.80 54.42 -18.46
CA ASP A 767 21.94 53.61 -19.69
C ASP A 767 22.23 52.14 -19.45
N THR A 768 22.88 51.78 -18.35
CA THR A 768 23.29 50.37 -18.03
C THR A 768 23.14 50.06 -16.53
N PRO A 769 21.92 50.02 -15.98
CA PRO A 769 21.76 49.69 -14.58
C PRO A 769 22.18 48.24 -14.30
N PRO A 770 22.73 47.95 -13.10
CA PRO A 770 22.99 46.56 -12.67
C PRO A 770 21.73 45.72 -12.73
N ARG A 771 21.86 44.46 -13.15
CA ARG A 771 20.72 43.52 -13.32
C ARG A 771 20.94 42.21 -12.58
N CYS A 772 19.86 41.60 -12.13
CA CYS A 772 19.84 40.26 -11.56
C CYS A 772 18.53 39.53 -11.90
N GLN A 773 18.46 38.25 -11.59
CA GLN A 773 17.29 37.38 -11.78
C GLN A 773 16.84 36.83 -10.42
N LEU A 774 15.55 36.91 -10.15
CA LEU A 774 14.91 36.38 -8.94
C LEU A 774 13.98 35.25 -9.34
N LEU A 775 14.33 33.99 -8.94
CA LEU A 775 13.54 32.82 -9.18
C LEU A 775 12.81 32.45 -7.89
N ALA A 776 11.51 32.24 -7.95
CA ALA A 776 10.73 31.87 -6.78
C ALA A 776 9.63 30.86 -7.08
N SER A 777 9.24 30.07 -6.10
CA SER A 777 8.11 29.16 -6.18
C SER A 777 7.17 29.32 -4.98
N GLY A 778 5.91 28.90 -5.15
CA GLY A 778 4.91 28.94 -4.09
C GLY A 778 4.82 30.30 -3.38
N VAL A 779 4.81 30.29 -2.07
CA VAL A 779 4.76 31.53 -1.24
C VAL A 779 6.02 32.39 -1.34
N GLY A 780 7.07 31.93 -2.00
CA GLY A 780 8.26 32.71 -2.29
C GLY A 780 8.04 33.82 -3.33
N MET A 781 6.98 33.73 -4.15
CA MET A 781 6.71 34.72 -5.20
C MET A 781 6.45 36.14 -4.65
N PRO A 782 5.62 36.36 -3.63
CA PRO A 782 5.51 37.66 -2.99
C PRO A 782 6.85 38.21 -2.46
N TRP A 783 7.72 37.32 -1.93
CA TRP A 783 9.03 37.74 -1.41
C TRP A 783 9.97 38.21 -2.54
N ALA A 784 9.90 37.53 -3.69
CA ALA A 784 10.69 37.91 -4.87
C ALA A 784 10.21 39.26 -5.45
N LEU A 785 8.91 39.51 -5.45
CA LEU A 785 8.33 40.82 -5.87
C LEU A 785 8.71 41.93 -4.93
N ASP A 786 8.68 41.70 -3.60
CA ASP A 786 9.17 42.64 -2.59
C ASP A 786 10.67 42.93 -2.81
N ALA A 787 11.49 41.91 -3.04
CA ALA A 787 12.91 42.08 -3.34
C ALA A 787 13.14 42.90 -4.64
N GLN A 788 12.32 42.70 -5.68
CA GLN A 788 12.39 43.47 -6.94
C GLN A 788 12.17 44.97 -6.68
N GLU A 789 11.15 45.29 -5.86
CA GLU A 789 10.83 46.67 -5.47
C GLU A 789 11.98 47.30 -4.66
N LEU A 790 12.46 46.60 -3.60
CA LEU A 790 13.58 47.05 -2.77
C LEU A 790 14.87 47.27 -3.57
N LEU A 791 15.20 46.38 -4.49
CA LEU A 791 16.39 46.49 -5.36
C LEU A 791 16.30 47.71 -6.26
N ARG A 792 15.12 47.98 -6.84
CA ARG A 792 14.90 49.11 -7.74
C ARG A 792 14.91 50.42 -6.97
N GLU A 793 14.11 50.55 -5.93
CA GLU A 793 13.89 51.79 -5.22
C GLU A 793 15.09 52.26 -4.38
N ASP A 794 15.69 51.33 -3.66
CA ASP A 794 16.75 51.64 -2.71
C ASP A 794 18.15 51.59 -3.32
N TRP A 795 18.37 50.79 -4.38
CA TRP A 795 19.72 50.48 -4.91
C TRP A 795 19.87 50.69 -6.41
N GLY A 796 18.82 51.03 -7.14
CA GLY A 796 18.86 51.24 -8.58
C GLY A 796 19.23 49.99 -9.38
N VAL A 797 18.91 48.77 -8.87
CA VAL A 797 19.14 47.49 -9.49
C VAL A 797 17.86 46.98 -10.14
N VAL A 798 17.97 46.54 -11.39
CA VAL A 798 16.84 45.94 -12.14
C VAL A 798 16.81 44.44 -11.94
N ALA A 799 15.67 43.90 -11.52
CA ALA A 799 15.48 42.48 -11.33
C ALA A 799 14.30 41.95 -12.14
N ASP A 800 14.50 40.90 -12.91
CA ASP A 800 13.39 40.12 -13.46
C ASP A 800 12.94 39.06 -12.45
N VAL A 801 11.62 38.83 -12.33
CA VAL A 801 11.05 37.82 -11.44
C VAL A 801 10.47 36.68 -12.25
N TRP A 802 10.87 35.46 -11.90
CA TRP A 802 10.46 34.22 -12.54
C TRP A 802 9.64 33.37 -11.57
N SER A 803 8.47 32.90 -11.98
CA SER A 803 7.73 31.87 -11.25
C SER A 803 8.23 30.50 -11.68
N VAL A 804 8.76 29.73 -10.73
CA VAL A 804 9.21 28.35 -10.94
C VAL A 804 8.14 27.43 -10.41
N THR A 805 7.32 26.92 -11.30
CA THR A 805 6.20 26.05 -10.95
C THR A 805 6.63 24.60 -10.66
N SER A 806 7.81 24.19 -11.14
CA SER A 806 8.36 22.84 -10.87
C SER A 806 9.87 22.77 -11.02
N TRP A 807 10.59 22.77 -9.92
CA TRP A 807 12.04 22.50 -9.88
C TRP A 807 12.38 21.10 -10.37
N THR A 808 11.55 20.12 -10.04
CA THR A 808 11.77 18.71 -10.38
C THR A 808 11.63 18.45 -11.88
N GLU A 809 10.62 19.00 -12.54
CA GLU A 809 10.42 18.78 -13.98
C GLU A 809 11.47 19.50 -14.82
N LEU A 810 11.92 20.68 -14.38
CA LEU A 810 13.07 21.35 -14.98
C LEU A 810 14.32 20.48 -14.91
N ARG A 811 14.62 19.90 -13.75
CA ARG A 811 15.75 18.99 -13.57
C ARG A 811 15.61 17.74 -14.43
N ARG A 812 14.44 17.10 -14.47
CA ARG A 812 14.19 15.87 -15.23
C ARG A 812 14.34 16.08 -16.73
N GLU A 813 13.84 17.21 -17.24
CA GLU A 813 14.01 17.55 -18.65
C GLU A 813 15.48 17.81 -18.99
N ALA A 814 16.21 18.49 -18.13
CA ALA A 814 17.63 18.75 -18.31
C ALA A 814 18.47 17.46 -18.26
N MET A 815 18.18 16.56 -17.33
CA MET A 815 18.83 15.24 -17.27
C MET A 815 18.61 14.42 -18.55
N ARG A 816 17.39 14.43 -19.12
CA ARG A 816 17.11 13.77 -20.39
C ARG A 816 17.93 14.37 -21.55
N CYS A 817 18.11 15.69 -21.56
CA CYS A 817 19.00 16.34 -22.55
C CYS A 817 20.46 15.91 -22.41
N ASP A 818 20.94 15.77 -21.17
CA ASP A 818 22.31 15.33 -20.91
C ASP A 818 22.49 13.83 -21.28
N GLU A 819 21.53 12.98 -20.95
CA GLU A 819 21.53 11.56 -21.26
C GLU A 819 21.51 11.33 -22.78
N GLU A 820 20.62 12.04 -23.52
CA GLU A 820 20.57 11.99 -24.96
C GLU A 820 21.92 12.38 -25.58
N ARG A 821 22.54 13.46 -25.09
CA ARG A 821 23.84 13.89 -25.55
C ARG A 821 24.96 12.88 -25.25
N TYR A 822 24.86 12.22 -24.09
CA TYR A 822 25.86 11.23 -23.66
C TYR A 822 25.77 9.95 -24.47
N LEU A 823 24.57 9.43 -24.68
CA LEU A 823 24.29 8.16 -25.35
C LEU A 823 24.32 8.29 -26.89
N HIS A 824 23.93 9.48 -27.41
CA HIS A 824 23.80 9.77 -28.84
C HIS A 824 24.53 11.07 -29.23
N PRO A 825 25.88 11.08 -29.11
CA PRO A 825 26.69 12.27 -29.38
C PRO A 825 26.61 12.73 -30.85
N GLU A 826 26.13 11.87 -31.75
CA GLU A 826 25.89 12.15 -33.18
C GLU A 826 24.62 12.98 -33.43
N ASN A 827 23.68 13.03 -32.46
CA ASN A 827 22.44 13.81 -32.60
C ASN A 827 22.68 15.32 -32.43
N GLU A 828 21.76 16.12 -32.97
CA GLU A 828 21.75 17.54 -32.71
C GLU A 828 21.60 17.84 -31.20
N ARG A 829 22.48 18.68 -30.67
CA ARG A 829 22.49 19.03 -29.26
C ARG A 829 21.20 19.74 -28.85
N ARG A 830 20.42 19.08 -28.00
CA ARG A 830 19.26 19.66 -27.32
C ARG A 830 19.71 20.45 -26.09
N THR A 831 19.36 21.75 -26.02
CA THR A 831 19.65 22.58 -24.85
C THR A 831 18.50 22.45 -23.85
N PRO A 832 18.78 22.24 -22.55
CA PRO A 832 17.76 22.18 -21.52
C PRO A 832 16.85 23.41 -21.48
N TYR A 833 15.57 23.21 -21.17
CA TYR A 833 14.60 24.32 -21.14
C TYR A 833 15.01 25.41 -20.16
N VAL A 834 15.46 25.07 -18.95
CA VAL A 834 15.92 26.05 -17.96
C VAL A 834 17.07 26.90 -18.50
N THR A 835 18.00 26.32 -19.23
CA THR A 835 19.11 27.05 -19.87
C THR A 835 18.59 28.01 -20.94
N ARG A 836 17.68 27.55 -21.81
CA ARG A 836 17.09 28.37 -22.88
C ARG A 836 16.25 29.53 -22.32
N ALA A 837 15.46 29.27 -21.29
CA ALA A 837 14.62 30.28 -20.66
C ALA A 837 15.46 31.43 -20.06
N LEU A 838 16.64 31.10 -19.56
CA LEU A 838 17.58 32.04 -18.94
C LEU A 838 18.72 32.53 -19.85
N GLU A 839 18.78 32.08 -21.12
CA GLU A 839 19.90 32.35 -22.04
C GLU A 839 20.14 33.83 -22.27
N ASN A 840 19.07 34.63 -22.33
CA ASN A 840 19.15 36.07 -22.55
C ASN A 840 19.03 36.88 -21.25
N SER A 841 19.05 36.24 -20.10
CA SER A 841 19.03 36.89 -18.80
C SER A 841 20.38 37.52 -18.49
N VAL A 842 20.37 38.65 -17.82
CA VAL A 842 21.61 39.35 -17.44
C VAL A 842 21.73 39.36 -15.93
N GLY A 843 22.92 38.97 -15.45
CA GLY A 843 23.30 39.11 -14.04
C GLY A 843 23.05 37.84 -13.20
N PRO A 844 23.48 37.88 -11.94
CA PRO A 844 23.42 36.74 -11.05
C PRO A 844 21.97 36.34 -10.74
N ILE A 845 21.79 35.07 -10.35
CA ILE A 845 20.48 34.48 -10.08
C ILE A 845 20.34 34.18 -8.58
N VAL A 846 19.28 34.67 -7.94
CA VAL A 846 18.89 34.33 -6.57
C VAL A 846 17.59 33.55 -6.63
N ALA A 847 17.58 32.34 -6.11
CA ALA A 847 16.40 31.46 -6.05
C ALA A 847 15.90 31.30 -4.63
N VAL A 848 14.57 31.26 -4.44
CA VAL A 848 13.93 31.11 -3.13
C VAL A 848 12.72 30.18 -3.18
N SER A 849 12.51 29.43 -2.12
CA SER A 849 11.26 28.71 -1.81
C SER A 849 11.11 28.54 -0.30
N ASP A 850 9.94 28.13 0.16
CA ASP A 850 9.69 27.81 1.58
C ASP A 850 10.15 26.40 1.96
N TYR A 851 11.07 25.85 1.17
CA TYR A 851 11.69 24.54 1.37
C TYR A 851 13.21 24.70 1.51
N MET A 852 13.91 23.63 1.87
CA MET A 852 15.35 23.60 1.97
C MET A 852 16.02 23.95 0.61
N LYS A 853 17.21 24.55 0.67
CA LYS A 853 17.98 25.02 -0.52
C LYS A 853 18.15 23.96 -1.59
N GLN A 854 18.25 22.70 -1.19
CA GLN A 854 18.43 21.58 -2.13
C GLN A 854 17.26 21.45 -3.12
N VAL A 855 16.08 22.01 -2.83
CA VAL A 855 14.95 22.06 -3.76
C VAL A 855 15.29 22.90 -4.98
N GLN A 856 15.82 24.12 -4.78
CA GLN A 856 16.24 25.03 -5.86
C GLN A 856 17.56 24.58 -6.50
N ASP A 857 18.50 24.03 -5.72
CA ASP A 857 19.78 23.54 -6.21
C ASP A 857 19.64 22.41 -7.25
N GLN A 858 18.46 21.78 -7.38
CA GLN A 858 18.18 20.77 -8.40
C GLN A 858 18.49 21.24 -9.83
N ILE A 859 18.35 22.52 -10.15
CA ILE A 859 18.58 23.07 -11.51
C ILE A 859 19.96 23.68 -11.69
N ARG A 860 20.72 23.85 -10.63
CA ARG A 860 22.01 24.59 -10.62
C ARG A 860 22.98 24.20 -11.73
N PRO A 861 23.18 22.92 -12.10
CA PRO A 861 24.12 22.52 -13.16
C PRO A 861 23.81 23.08 -14.56
N TRP A 862 22.56 23.49 -14.82
CA TRP A 862 22.10 23.92 -16.14
C TRP A 862 21.75 25.40 -16.21
N VAL A 863 21.95 26.15 -15.13
CA VAL A 863 21.72 27.60 -15.07
C VAL A 863 22.94 28.31 -15.69
N PRO A 864 22.76 29.24 -16.62
CA PRO A 864 23.86 29.84 -17.36
C PRO A 864 24.70 30.88 -16.58
N GLU A 865 24.18 31.40 -15.47
CA GLU A 865 24.77 32.45 -14.64
C GLU A 865 25.09 31.96 -13.22
N GLU A 866 25.80 32.77 -12.43
CA GLU A 866 26.01 32.48 -11.01
C GLU A 866 24.69 32.33 -10.27
N PHE A 867 24.57 31.23 -9.49
CA PHE A 867 23.34 30.85 -8.85
C PHE A 867 23.50 30.75 -7.33
N SER A 868 22.59 31.35 -6.58
CA SER A 868 22.49 31.23 -5.13
C SER A 868 21.08 30.89 -4.67
N ALA A 869 20.94 29.79 -3.91
CA ALA A 869 19.67 29.38 -3.31
C ALA A 869 19.51 29.95 -1.90
N LEU A 870 18.31 30.42 -1.59
CA LEU A 870 17.84 30.75 -0.24
C LEU A 870 16.72 29.75 0.11
N GLY A 871 16.77 29.15 1.30
CA GLY A 871 15.81 28.13 1.70
C GLY A 871 15.82 27.88 3.20
N THR A 872 14.88 27.08 3.63
CA THR A 872 14.57 26.84 5.05
C THR A 872 15.25 25.57 5.56
N ASP A 873 16.59 25.55 5.54
CA ASP A 873 17.38 24.39 6.03
C ASP A 873 17.28 24.22 7.54
N GLY A 874 17.37 22.98 8.02
CA GLY A 874 17.31 22.62 9.43
C GLY A 874 15.89 22.22 9.87
N PHE A 875 15.65 22.22 11.17
CA PHE A 875 14.33 21.94 11.73
C PHE A 875 13.41 23.15 11.63
N GLY A 876 12.10 22.90 11.46
CA GLY A 876 11.09 23.92 11.65
C GLY A 876 10.85 24.22 13.13
N PHE A 877 10.15 25.28 13.41
CA PHE A 877 9.81 25.73 14.78
C PHE A 877 8.55 26.61 14.77
N SER A 878 7.98 26.82 15.94
CA SER A 878 6.78 27.64 16.11
C SER A 878 7.16 29.10 16.25
N ASP A 879 6.70 29.95 15.32
CA ASP A 879 6.79 31.42 15.42
C ASP A 879 5.78 32.05 14.43
N THR A 880 5.79 33.38 14.35
CA THR A 880 5.11 34.12 13.27
C THR A 880 5.82 33.87 11.94
N ARG A 881 5.07 33.93 10.83
CA ARG A 881 5.62 33.81 9.47
C ARG A 881 6.80 34.78 9.24
N ALA A 882 6.62 36.05 9.64
CA ALA A 882 7.62 37.10 9.45
C ALA A 882 8.93 36.80 10.22
N ALA A 883 8.85 36.39 11.48
CA ALA A 883 10.01 36.01 12.27
C ALA A 883 10.72 34.78 11.72
N ALA A 884 9.97 33.74 11.35
CA ALA A 884 10.53 32.52 10.77
C ALA A 884 11.24 32.80 9.44
N ARG A 885 10.64 33.58 8.53
CA ARG A 885 11.24 33.97 7.24
C ARG A 885 12.51 34.76 7.42
N ARG A 886 12.53 35.68 8.37
CA ARG A 886 13.74 36.48 8.72
C ARG A 886 14.82 35.56 9.32
N TYR A 887 14.46 34.60 10.18
CA TYR A 887 15.40 33.63 10.75
C TYR A 887 16.07 32.76 9.67
N PHE A 888 15.29 32.28 8.72
CA PHE A 888 15.80 31.45 7.60
C PHE A 888 16.40 32.29 6.47
N HIS A 889 16.30 33.62 6.51
CA HIS A 889 16.76 34.55 5.47
C HIS A 889 16.15 34.27 4.09
N VAL A 890 14.83 34.09 4.04
CA VAL A 890 14.08 33.81 2.80
C VAL A 890 13.13 34.93 2.39
N ASP A 891 12.99 36.00 3.20
CA ASP A 891 12.14 37.16 2.90
C ASP A 891 12.73 38.10 1.81
N GLY A 892 11.95 39.07 1.33
CA GLY A 892 12.36 40.02 0.29
C GLY A 892 13.66 40.74 0.61
N PRO A 893 13.83 41.35 1.82
CA PRO A 893 15.10 41.94 2.24
C PRO A 893 16.30 41.00 2.15
N SER A 894 16.14 39.75 2.54
CA SER A 894 17.21 38.74 2.46
C SER A 894 17.60 38.43 1.01
N MET A 895 16.60 38.30 0.11
CA MET A 895 16.85 38.15 -1.32
C MET A 895 17.57 39.37 -1.92
N ALA A 896 17.13 40.58 -1.57
CA ALA A 896 17.76 41.83 -2.03
C ALA A 896 19.23 41.89 -1.61
N VAL A 897 19.55 41.64 -0.33
CA VAL A 897 20.92 41.61 0.19
C VAL A 897 21.78 40.57 -0.52
N ARG A 898 21.24 39.37 -0.77
CA ARG A 898 21.96 38.31 -1.49
C ARG A 898 22.26 38.73 -2.94
N ALA A 899 21.30 39.30 -3.64
CA ALA A 899 21.51 39.82 -5.00
C ALA A 899 22.58 40.90 -5.04
N LEU A 900 22.52 41.86 -4.10
CA LEU A 900 23.52 42.94 -3.98
C LEU A 900 24.92 42.37 -3.68
N GLN A 901 25.04 41.35 -2.86
CA GLN A 901 26.31 40.70 -2.58
C GLN A 901 26.90 40.07 -3.88
N MET A 902 26.10 39.31 -4.64
CA MET A 902 26.57 38.73 -5.89
C MET A 902 26.93 39.80 -6.94
N LEU A 903 26.22 40.89 -6.97
CA LEU A 903 26.54 42.04 -7.82
C LEU A 903 27.82 42.75 -7.38
N ALA A 904 28.09 42.88 -6.08
CA ALA A 904 29.32 43.43 -5.53
C ALA A 904 30.53 42.52 -5.87
N ASP A 905 30.37 41.20 -5.77
CA ASP A 905 31.41 40.24 -6.15
C ASP A 905 31.80 40.34 -7.64
N ARG A 906 30.87 40.80 -8.50
CA ARG A 906 31.11 41.13 -9.92
C ARG A 906 31.65 42.55 -10.15
N GLY A 907 31.67 43.38 -9.12
CA GLY A 907 32.01 44.80 -9.22
C GLY A 907 30.96 45.67 -9.92
N TRP A 908 29.71 45.20 -10.01
CA TRP A 908 28.60 45.96 -10.62
C TRP A 908 27.93 46.94 -9.65
N VAL A 909 28.12 46.72 -8.35
CA VAL A 909 27.82 47.69 -7.28
C VAL A 909 29.04 47.83 -6.36
N ALA A 910 29.09 48.89 -5.55
CA ALA A 910 30.23 49.07 -4.63
C ALA A 910 30.29 47.96 -3.55
N GLU A 911 31.49 47.59 -3.12
CA GLU A 911 31.75 46.51 -2.17
C GLU A 911 31.03 46.67 -0.82
N ASP A 912 30.75 47.88 -0.39
CA ASP A 912 30.10 48.20 0.88
C ASP A 912 28.55 48.19 0.81
N VAL A 913 27.94 48.09 -0.39
CA VAL A 913 26.50 48.13 -0.62
C VAL A 913 25.76 46.98 0.07
N PRO A 914 26.20 45.70 0.00
CA PRO A 914 25.52 44.62 0.71
C PRO A 914 25.47 44.84 2.22
N GLY A 915 26.55 45.34 2.83
CA GLY A 915 26.62 45.65 4.25
C GLY A 915 25.64 46.79 4.64
N LYS A 916 25.57 47.84 3.85
CA LYS A 916 24.61 48.93 4.05
C LYS A 916 23.16 48.49 3.92
N ALA A 917 22.88 47.58 2.97
CA ALA A 917 21.54 46.97 2.82
C ALA A 917 21.17 46.08 4.01
N ALA A 918 22.09 45.22 4.47
CA ALA A 918 21.89 44.38 5.63
C ALA A 918 21.60 45.20 6.90
N GLU A 919 22.29 46.33 7.10
CA GLU A 919 22.05 47.26 8.20
C GLU A 919 20.69 47.96 8.03
N LYS A 920 20.39 48.53 6.84
CA LYS A 920 19.14 49.22 6.53
C LYS A 920 17.93 48.35 6.81
N TYR A 921 17.96 47.09 6.39
CA TYR A 921 16.87 46.11 6.55
C TYR A 921 16.91 45.37 7.89
N ARG A 922 17.87 45.67 8.75
CA ARG A 922 18.05 44.97 10.03
C ARG A 922 18.05 43.48 9.87
N LEU A 923 18.87 42.96 8.94
CA LEU A 923 18.80 41.56 8.46
C LEU A 923 19.00 40.54 9.58
N LEU A 924 19.79 40.86 10.61
CA LEU A 924 20.06 39.99 11.76
C LEU A 924 19.00 40.06 12.87
N ASP A 925 18.06 41.00 12.76
CA ASP A 925 17.00 41.17 13.76
C ASP A 925 15.73 40.43 13.31
N VAL A 926 15.48 39.29 13.95
CA VAL A 926 14.30 38.47 13.64
C VAL A 926 12.97 39.23 13.88
N ASN A 927 12.95 40.20 14.77
CA ASN A 927 11.76 41.01 15.05
C ASN A 927 11.52 42.10 14.01
N ALA A 928 12.51 42.42 13.18
CA ALA A 928 12.35 43.45 12.14
C ALA A 928 11.29 43.06 11.08
N GLY A 929 11.02 41.75 10.91
CA GLY A 929 9.96 41.27 10.04
C GLY A 929 8.53 41.43 10.60
N THR A 930 8.38 41.67 11.91
CA THR A 930 7.06 41.65 12.58
C THR A 930 6.37 43.01 12.65
N SER A 931 7.00 44.10 12.22
CA SER A 931 6.52 45.48 12.40
C SER A 931 5.45 45.96 11.41
N GLY A 932 4.83 45.10 10.61
CA GLY A 932 3.93 45.51 9.52
C GLY A 932 2.49 45.00 9.49
N ASN A 933 2.16 43.83 10.05
CA ASN A 933 0.79 43.32 9.99
C ASN A 933 0.41 42.51 11.25
N ALA A 934 -0.33 43.15 12.12
CA ALA A 934 -1.03 42.51 13.23
C ALA A 934 -2.39 41.96 12.73
N GLY A 935 -2.36 41.03 11.80
CA GLY A 935 -3.51 40.25 11.39
C GLY A 935 -3.28 38.80 11.85
N GLY A 936 -3.69 38.45 13.07
CA GLY A 936 -3.73 37.09 13.52
C GLY A 936 -4.86 36.35 12.79
N ASP A 937 -4.53 35.26 12.10
CA ASP A 937 -5.52 34.31 11.66
C ASP A 937 -6.00 33.54 12.90
N ALA A 938 -7.29 33.61 13.24
CA ALA A 938 -7.99 32.73 14.15
C ALA A 938 -8.57 31.55 13.37
#